data_107c6b452c9c84a7b009bd2571fb20c6
#
_entry.id   107c6b452c9c84a7b009bd2571fb20c6
#
_cell.length_a   1.000
_cell.length_b   1.000
_cell.length_c   1.000
_cell.angle_alpha   90.00
_cell.angle_beta   90.00
_cell.angle_gamma   90.00
#
_symmetry.space_group_name_H-M   'P 1'
#
loop_
_entity.id
_entity.type
_entity.pdbx_description
1 polymer ?
#
loop_
_entity_poly.entity_id
_entity_poly.type
_entity_poly.pdbx_seq_one_letter_code
_entity_poly.pdbx_strand_id
1 'polypeptide(L)'
;ILLGCNAGNFFNLNPARLATKETISEKYVLAQDRGGIASIASTSTGIVHYLDIYNSRTYKSLSGSKYGASLGEIVRQSIIDVFNDYTQNDFFARMHCEESALHGDPALKLNAPQLPDYAIEDQLVKIAPSFISVAETSFKVDASFINLGKAVNKNIVIELSRTYPDLTTAVIERDTIPGTRFMDSLSFTVPIDATHDKGLNKITIKVDADNAVAELYETNNTLTKDIFIFEDEARPVTPANYAIINQQGIKFIASTANPFSLPRNYTMEMDTTELFNSPFKITKTLNSAGGMLEFNPGVTFTDNTVYYWRVSPVPVSGPPVWNYSSFIYLNGGETGFNQSHYYQHGKTEKERIHLDAADRRWKYDSLPHFIFSKNGVFLTATGQEGDLIVSPDGNPYIRSACLGYSLIFNIFEPLKFKPNINLTMQYGSAPACAPSRQWNYEYTYLNSGSRNLAMNFMDSIPDGWIVVVRNIMNNGQVGGFIDEWKNDTLINGSGKSLYHKLKSVGFNQIDSFTSARAFIYIYKKGDNSFTPASAVSAGIYDVISLTKNLKSPDTLGYLTSPLFGRAKAWKQLKWRGSSSPDILPGDRPTVDVIGVDANGVESTLYSNLGIAQQDYDISAIDPVAYPYLRLKMRNLDSINFSPYQLQYWRVTFTPIPEGVLAPNIYIKTKDTLEVGEPLDFKVAFKNVSPTAFDSLKLKVVVTDKNNVTHNFPLKRRPLPAAGSPNDTLQAGTTIDTKTLAGVNSLFLDVNPDNDQPEQFHFNNFLYRSFYVKPDSLNPLLDVTFDGVHILNRDIISSKPDILIKLKDEAKWNVLDDTSLVTVEVKYPNGTDHKYYFRNNDTLRFTAAGQAPNPDNTATINFKPYFPVDGEYIMTVTGKDKSDNSAGNIQYRVSFQVINTPMISNMLNYPNPFTSSTAFVFTLTGNEVPQNLKIEIMTVTGRIVREITKDELGPIHIGRNITEFKWDGTDQYGQKLANGIYLYRVVTNLQGKHLDKYKADGDNTDKYFNKGYGKMYLMR
;
A
#
# COMPACT_ATOMS: atom_id res chain seq x y z
N ILE A 1 9.17 37.97 -14.70
CA ILE A 1 10.16 38.86 -15.31
C ILE A 1 10.72 38.16 -16.53
N LEU A 2 10.84 38.86 -17.70
CA LEU A 2 11.37 38.32 -18.92
C LEU A 2 12.77 38.93 -19.16
N LEU A 3 13.80 38.09 -19.01
CA LEU A 3 15.21 38.50 -19.22
C LEU A 3 15.61 38.20 -20.67
N GLY A 4 15.37 39.13 -21.55
CA GLY A 4 15.75 38.98 -22.95
C GLY A 4 15.76 40.30 -23.70
N CYS A 5 16.67 40.44 -24.67
CA CYS A 5 16.70 41.60 -25.52
C CYS A 5 15.39 41.81 -26.25
N ASN A 6 14.84 43.02 -26.21
CA ASN A 6 13.62 43.41 -26.90
C ASN A 6 12.35 42.60 -26.52
N ALA A 7 12.35 41.82 -25.44
CA ALA A 7 11.20 41.04 -25.01
C ALA A 7 9.96 41.89 -24.71
N GLY A 8 10.17 43.13 -24.27
CA GLY A 8 9.17 44.16 -23.98
C GLY A 8 9.14 45.31 -24.98
N ASN A 9 9.74 45.21 -26.14
CA ASN A 9 9.85 46.33 -27.10
C ASN A 9 8.52 46.61 -27.82
N PHE A 10 7.58 47.21 -27.16
CA PHE A 10 6.30 47.63 -27.74
C PHE A 10 6.39 48.97 -28.49
N PHE A 11 7.53 49.67 -28.38
CA PHE A 11 7.82 50.92 -29.12
C PHE A 11 8.32 50.68 -30.56
N ASN A 12 8.67 49.48 -30.94
CA ASN A 12 9.26 49.21 -32.23
C ASN A 12 8.22 49.30 -33.37
N LEU A 13 8.35 50.40 -34.15
CA LEU A 13 7.48 50.69 -35.30
C LEU A 13 7.90 49.93 -36.56
N ASN A 14 8.55 48.79 -36.46
CA ASN A 14 8.94 47.98 -37.63
C ASN A 14 7.69 47.55 -38.41
N PRO A 15 7.60 47.91 -39.73
CA PRO A 15 6.46 47.49 -40.58
C PRO A 15 6.25 46.00 -40.65
N ALA A 16 7.27 45.18 -40.42
CA ALA A 16 7.18 43.73 -40.34
C ALA A 16 6.32 43.25 -39.13
N ARG A 17 6.16 44.09 -38.11
CA ARG A 17 5.30 43.81 -36.95
C ARG A 17 3.81 44.01 -37.20
N LEU A 18 3.42 44.64 -38.31
CA LEU A 18 1.98 44.76 -38.65
C LEU A 18 1.29 43.42 -38.77
N ALA A 19 2.05 42.34 -39.02
CA ALA A 19 1.55 40.98 -39.02
C ALA A 19 1.52 40.27 -37.62
N THR A 20 2.38 40.75 -36.68
CA THR A 20 2.47 40.25 -35.30
C THR A 20 2.19 41.43 -34.34
N LYS A 21 0.99 41.57 -33.88
CA LYS A 21 0.50 42.76 -33.17
C LYS A 21 1.13 43.00 -31.81
N GLU A 22 1.69 41.96 -31.19
CA GLU A 22 2.09 41.98 -29.78
C GLU A 22 3.52 41.45 -29.60
N THR A 23 4.27 42.07 -28.68
CA THR A 23 5.54 41.53 -28.18
C THR A 23 5.28 40.32 -27.29
N ILE A 24 6.37 39.64 -26.89
CA ILE A 24 6.26 38.49 -26.01
C ILE A 24 5.68 38.88 -24.64
N SER A 25 6.07 40.00 -24.06
CA SER A 25 5.56 40.53 -22.80
C SER A 25 4.10 40.98 -22.88
N GLU A 26 3.67 41.57 -23.98
CA GLU A 26 2.27 41.90 -24.24
C GLU A 26 1.41 40.62 -24.34
N LYS A 27 1.90 39.58 -25.06
CA LYS A 27 1.22 38.30 -25.13
C LYS A 27 1.01 37.65 -23.76
N TYR A 28 2.00 37.74 -22.87
CA TYR A 28 1.87 37.22 -21.51
C TYR A 28 0.79 37.92 -20.69
N VAL A 29 0.52 39.22 -20.94
CA VAL A 29 -0.46 40.00 -20.17
C VAL A 29 -1.83 40.00 -20.87
N LEU A 30 -1.85 40.03 -22.20
CA LEU A 30 -3.10 40.24 -22.97
C LEU A 30 -3.72 38.92 -23.45
N ALA A 31 -3.11 37.73 -23.21
CA ALA A 31 -3.66 36.48 -23.61
C ALA A 31 -4.99 36.21 -22.91
N GLN A 32 -6.06 36.04 -23.69
CA GLN A 32 -7.40 35.78 -23.18
C GLN A 32 -7.41 34.46 -22.37
N ASP A 33 -7.97 34.52 -21.15
CA ASP A 33 -8.14 33.38 -20.21
C ASP A 33 -6.85 32.65 -19.77
N ARG A 34 -5.67 33.20 -20.14
CA ARG A 34 -4.36 32.56 -19.86
C ARG A 34 -3.25 33.58 -19.53
N GLY A 35 -3.54 34.85 -19.51
CA GLY A 35 -2.54 35.91 -19.30
C GLY A 35 -2.06 35.99 -17.85
N GLY A 36 -0.83 36.52 -17.68
CA GLY A 36 -0.32 36.97 -16.39
C GLY A 36 -0.88 38.34 -16.05
N ILE A 37 -0.92 38.67 -14.77
CA ILE A 37 -1.41 40.02 -14.31
C ILE A 37 -0.45 41.13 -14.64
N ALA A 38 0.83 40.87 -14.79
CA ALA A 38 1.85 41.83 -15.17
C ALA A 38 3.11 41.10 -15.70
N SER A 39 3.91 41.83 -16.47
CA SER A 39 5.23 41.41 -16.96
C SER A 39 6.24 42.57 -16.87
N ILE A 40 7.47 42.30 -16.46
CA ILE A 40 8.60 43.20 -16.52
C ILE A 40 9.55 42.69 -17.61
N ALA A 41 9.86 43.50 -18.59
CA ALA A 41 10.68 43.11 -19.74
C ALA A 41 11.50 44.27 -20.29
N SER A 42 12.68 43.96 -20.85
CA SER A 42 13.52 44.96 -21.50
C SER A 42 12.94 45.38 -22.85
N THR A 43 12.88 46.68 -23.09
CA THR A 43 12.38 47.28 -24.34
C THR A 43 13.47 47.35 -25.43
N SER A 44 14.73 47.10 -25.09
CA SER A 44 15.87 47.19 -26.01
C SER A 44 16.87 46.03 -25.74
N THR A 45 18.12 46.22 -26.10
CA THR A 45 19.21 45.26 -26.02
C THR A 45 19.65 45.05 -24.57
N GLY A 46 19.42 43.85 -24.02
CA GLY A 46 19.84 43.48 -22.68
C GLY A 46 21.25 42.91 -22.61
N ILE A 47 22.06 43.41 -21.71
CA ILE A 47 23.34 42.80 -21.33
C ILE A 47 23.11 41.91 -20.15
N VAL A 48 23.46 40.59 -20.29
CA VAL A 48 23.14 39.53 -19.34
C VAL A 48 23.49 39.92 -17.90
N HIS A 49 24.67 40.46 -17.66
CA HIS A 49 25.13 40.88 -16.33
C HIS A 49 24.20 41.92 -15.65
N TYR A 50 23.81 42.95 -16.39
CA TYR A 50 22.95 43.99 -15.85
C TYR A 50 21.48 43.57 -15.72
N LEU A 51 21.00 42.71 -16.63
CA LEU A 51 19.69 42.09 -16.53
C LEU A 51 19.60 41.18 -15.27
N ASP A 52 20.63 40.41 -14.98
CA ASP A 52 20.70 39.58 -13.78
C ASP A 52 20.71 40.42 -12.50
N ILE A 53 21.51 41.52 -12.48
CA ILE A 53 21.52 42.42 -11.33
C ILE A 53 20.15 43.06 -11.10
N TYR A 54 19.53 43.61 -12.14
CA TYR A 54 18.21 44.21 -12.05
C TYR A 54 17.17 43.18 -11.55
N ASN A 55 17.20 41.99 -12.08
CA ASN A 55 16.33 40.89 -11.67
C ASN A 55 16.56 40.50 -10.20
N SER A 56 17.81 40.28 -9.80
CA SER A 56 18.18 39.98 -8.42
C SER A 56 17.71 41.04 -7.44
N ARG A 57 17.84 42.33 -7.79
CA ARG A 57 17.36 43.44 -6.97
C ARG A 57 15.83 43.51 -6.92
N THR A 58 15.15 43.18 -8.01
CA THR A 58 13.69 43.08 -8.04
C THR A 58 13.17 41.98 -7.12
N TYR A 59 13.76 40.78 -7.17
CA TYR A 59 13.38 39.72 -6.25
C TYR A 59 13.75 40.04 -4.79
N LYS A 60 14.92 40.64 -4.54
CA LYS A 60 15.31 41.12 -3.20
C LYS A 60 14.33 42.16 -2.63
N SER A 61 13.90 43.11 -3.48
CA SER A 61 12.91 44.12 -3.08
C SER A 61 11.55 43.48 -2.81
N LEU A 62 11.10 42.58 -3.71
CA LEU A 62 9.84 41.84 -3.62
C LEU A 62 9.77 40.96 -2.36
N SER A 63 10.84 40.22 -2.06
CA SER A 63 10.89 39.30 -0.91
C SER A 63 11.29 39.93 0.41
N GLY A 64 11.76 41.14 0.39
CA GLY A 64 12.34 41.85 1.56
C GLY A 64 11.71 43.20 1.83
N SER A 65 12.43 44.32 1.50
CA SER A 65 12.07 45.68 1.90
C SER A 65 10.72 46.19 1.38
N LYS A 66 10.22 45.63 0.29
CA LYS A 66 8.95 45.97 -0.35
C LYS A 66 7.97 44.78 -0.40
N TYR A 67 8.11 43.82 0.51
CA TYR A 67 7.17 42.75 0.62
C TYR A 67 5.73 43.26 0.82
N GLY A 68 4.80 42.88 -0.05
CA GLY A 68 3.41 43.31 -0.01
C GLY A 68 3.15 44.71 -0.57
N ALA A 69 4.19 45.41 -1.06
CA ALA A 69 4.04 46.69 -1.77
C ALA A 69 3.50 46.49 -3.19
N SER A 70 3.11 47.59 -3.85
CA SER A 70 2.68 47.51 -5.24
C SER A 70 3.84 47.19 -6.20
N LEU A 71 3.54 46.63 -7.39
CA LEU A 71 4.54 46.32 -8.38
C LEU A 71 5.36 47.55 -8.80
N GLY A 72 4.73 48.73 -8.92
CA GLY A 72 5.42 49.97 -9.22
C GLY A 72 6.41 50.37 -8.13
N GLU A 73 6.06 50.19 -6.85
CA GLU A 73 6.98 50.44 -5.72
C GLU A 73 8.15 49.46 -5.69
N ILE A 74 7.91 48.20 -6.04
CA ILE A 74 8.94 47.16 -6.14
C ILE A 74 9.93 47.52 -7.26
N VAL A 75 9.44 47.85 -8.47
CA VAL A 75 10.25 48.28 -9.60
C VAL A 75 11.07 49.51 -9.25
N ARG A 76 10.44 50.53 -8.66
CA ARG A 76 11.15 51.74 -8.22
C ARG A 76 12.26 51.42 -7.22
N GLN A 77 12.00 50.56 -6.24
CA GLN A 77 13.03 50.16 -5.28
C GLN A 77 14.19 49.42 -5.93
N SER A 78 13.88 48.55 -6.90
CA SER A 78 14.89 47.81 -7.66
C SER A 78 15.84 48.76 -8.39
N ILE A 79 15.32 49.79 -9.02
CA ILE A 79 16.11 50.85 -9.67
C ILE A 79 17.02 51.55 -8.67
N ILE A 80 16.47 51.91 -7.48
CA ILE A 80 17.26 52.53 -6.42
C ILE A 80 18.39 51.62 -5.96
N ASP A 81 18.11 50.34 -5.78
CA ASP A 81 19.10 49.34 -5.34
C ASP A 81 20.21 49.14 -6.39
N VAL A 82 19.86 49.10 -7.68
CA VAL A 82 20.85 49.04 -8.77
C VAL A 82 21.75 50.28 -8.75
N PHE A 83 21.20 51.48 -8.55
CA PHE A 83 22.00 52.70 -8.48
C PHE A 83 22.81 52.83 -7.19
N ASN A 84 22.46 52.13 -6.13
CA ASN A 84 23.30 52.05 -4.92
C ASN A 84 24.52 51.13 -5.17
N ASP A 85 24.38 50.09 -6.00
CA ASP A 85 25.48 49.20 -6.34
C ASP A 85 26.36 49.75 -7.46
N TYR A 86 25.76 50.42 -8.45
CA TYR A 86 26.38 51.07 -9.59
C TYR A 86 26.01 52.54 -9.54
N THR A 87 26.98 53.41 -9.64
CA THR A 87 26.67 54.85 -9.60
C THR A 87 25.73 55.24 -10.75
N GLN A 88 24.97 56.31 -10.63
CA GLN A 88 24.07 56.83 -11.69
C GLN A 88 24.85 57.19 -12.98
N ASN A 89 26.17 57.30 -12.92
CA ASN A 89 27.05 57.53 -14.04
C ASN A 89 27.42 56.28 -14.81
N ASP A 90 27.09 55.09 -14.30
CA ASP A 90 27.25 53.84 -15.08
C ASP A 90 26.20 53.78 -16.19
N PHE A 91 26.68 53.95 -17.44
CA PHE A 91 25.80 54.02 -18.60
C PHE A 91 24.94 52.75 -18.77
N PHE A 92 25.54 51.59 -18.59
CA PHE A 92 24.81 50.34 -18.80
C PHE A 92 23.82 50.03 -17.67
N ALA A 93 24.16 50.30 -16.42
CA ALA A 93 23.23 50.14 -15.29
C ALA A 93 22.01 51.05 -15.46
N ARG A 94 22.25 52.31 -15.83
CA ARG A 94 21.20 53.28 -16.13
C ARG A 94 20.32 52.83 -17.30
N MET A 95 20.94 52.46 -18.41
CA MET A 95 20.24 51.96 -19.60
C MET A 95 19.27 50.84 -19.24
N HIS A 96 19.73 49.78 -18.54
CA HIS A 96 18.88 48.63 -18.17
C HIS A 96 17.75 49.05 -17.22
N CYS A 97 17.96 50.00 -16.34
CA CYS A 97 16.88 50.54 -15.51
C CYS A 97 15.82 51.30 -16.32
N GLU A 98 16.25 52.08 -17.30
CA GLU A 98 15.35 52.86 -18.18
C GLU A 98 14.61 51.99 -19.18
N GLU A 99 15.24 50.94 -19.66
CA GLU A 99 14.67 49.97 -20.63
C GLU A 99 13.75 48.91 -20.01
N SER A 100 13.80 48.70 -18.69
CA SER A 100 12.97 47.73 -18.01
C SER A 100 11.55 48.25 -17.81
N ALA A 101 10.64 47.87 -18.73
CA ALA A 101 9.24 48.30 -18.70
C ALA A 101 8.34 47.32 -17.94
N LEU A 102 7.46 47.85 -17.13
CA LEU A 102 6.36 47.12 -16.48
C LEU A 102 5.12 47.17 -17.39
N HIS A 103 4.74 46.00 -17.91
CA HIS A 103 3.48 45.82 -18.61
C HIS A 103 2.44 45.30 -17.63
N GLY A 104 1.43 46.10 -17.33
CA GLY A 104 0.41 45.81 -16.33
C GLY A 104 0.16 47.05 -15.44
N ASP A 105 -0.77 46.94 -14.53
CA ASP A 105 -1.08 48.02 -13.61
C ASP A 105 -0.01 48.11 -12.49
N PRO A 106 0.73 49.23 -12.34
CA PRO A 106 1.75 49.37 -11.30
C PRO A 106 1.15 49.39 -9.88
N ALA A 107 -0.15 49.66 -9.71
CA ALA A 107 -0.81 49.61 -8.42
C ALA A 107 -1.12 48.19 -7.92
N LEU A 108 -1.04 47.21 -8.80
CA LEU A 108 -1.27 45.78 -8.44
C LEU A 108 -0.30 45.35 -7.34
N LYS A 109 -0.83 44.66 -6.36
CA LYS A 109 -0.08 43.98 -5.31
C LYS A 109 -0.07 42.47 -5.57
N LEU A 110 1.10 41.86 -5.47
CA LEU A 110 1.19 40.41 -5.43
C LEU A 110 0.56 39.91 -4.12
N ASN A 111 -0.01 38.71 -4.17
CA ASN A 111 -0.48 38.07 -2.96
C ASN A 111 0.72 37.89 -2.02
N ALA A 112 0.74 38.68 -0.94
CA ALA A 112 1.82 38.71 0.03
C ALA A 112 1.22 38.45 1.42
N PRO A 113 1.03 37.22 1.82
CA PRO A 113 0.58 36.86 3.15
C PRO A 113 1.48 37.53 4.21
N GLN A 114 0.89 38.00 5.31
CA GLN A 114 1.69 38.65 6.36
C GLN A 114 2.31 37.67 7.35
N LEU A 115 1.80 36.45 7.37
CA LEU A 115 2.26 35.34 8.21
C LEU A 115 2.76 34.19 7.33
N PRO A 116 3.57 33.29 7.85
CA PRO A 116 3.85 31.99 7.24
C PRO A 116 2.59 31.17 7.08
N ASP A 117 2.67 30.10 6.29
CA ASP A 117 1.61 29.12 6.10
C ASP A 117 2.28 27.78 5.74
N TYR A 118 2.60 27.02 6.76
CA TYR A 118 3.25 25.72 6.57
C TYR A 118 2.21 24.67 6.22
N ALA A 119 2.36 24.03 5.10
CA ALA A 119 1.43 23.03 4.62
C ALA A 119 2.12 21.71 4.34
N ILE A 120 1.43 20.62 4.68
CA ILE A 120 1.84 19.27 4.36
C ILE A 120 0.66 18.51 3.74
N GLU A 121 0.90 17.88 2.58
CA GLU A 121 -0.12 17.14 1.83
C GLU A 121 0.26 15.68 1.64
N ASP A 122 -0.73 14.83 1.36
CA ASP A 122 -0.54 13.39 1.20
C ASP A 122 0.52 13.03 0.13
N GLN A 123 0.58 13.80 -0.95
CA GLN A 123 1.54 13.62 -2.05
C GLN A 123 2.98 13.90 -1.63
N LEU A 124 3.18 14.68 -0.59
CA LEU A 124 4.48 15.09 -0.07
C LEU A 124 5.07 14.11 0.95
N VAL A 125 4.29 13.10 1.36
CA VAL A 125 4.73 12.09 2.33
C VAL A 125 4.80 10.71 1.70
N LYS A 126 5.99 10.10 1.77
CA LYS A 126 6.28 8.78 1.26
C LYS A 126 6.64 7.84 2.38
N ILE A 127 6.13 6.62 2.31
CA ILE A 127 6.43 5.54 3.26
C ILE A 127 7.06 4.39 2.49
N ALA A 128 8.18 3.91 2.96
CA ALA A 128 8.95 2.83 2.34
C ALA A 128 9.45 1.80 3.37
N PRO A 129 9.31 0.49 3.09
CA PRO A 129 8.72 -0.09 1.89
C PRO A 129 7.21 0.10 1.83
N SER A 130 6.60 -0.05 0.66
CA SER A 130 5.14 0.06 0.47
C SER A 130 4.36 -1.11 1.10
N PHE A 131 5.02 -2.23 1.33
CA PHE A 131 4.51 -3.35 2.12
C PHE A 131 5.36 -3.45 3.39
N ILE A 132 4.73 -3.28 4.54
CA ILE A 132 5.39 -3.31 5.85
C ILE A 132 4.87 -4.53 6.62
N SER A 133 5.78 -5.34 7.15
CA SER A 133 5.44 -6.48 8.00
C SER A 133 6.24 -6.44 9.30
N VAL A 134 5.78 -7.17 10.30
CA VAL A 134 6.50 -7.33 11.58
C VAL A 134 7.83 -8.11 11.46
N ALA A 135 8.15 -8.63 10.26
CA ALA A 135 9.46 -9.21 9.97
C ALA A 135 10.54 -8.14 9.74
N GLU A 136 10.13 -6.91 9.41
CA GLU A 136 11.03 -5.76 9.28
C GLU A 136 11.31 -5.15 10.66
N THR A 137 12.49 -4.59 10.83
CA THR A 137 12.86 -3.91 12.09
C THR A 137 12.43 -2.45 12.12
N SER A 138 12.22 -1.85 10.96
CA SER A 138 11.81 -0.45 10.80
C SER A 138 11.30 -0.17 9.39
N PHE A 139 10.63 0.96 9.22
CA PHE A 139 10.27 1.55 7.92
C PHE A 139 10.63 3.03 7.91
N LYS A 140 10.73 3.61 6.70
CA LYS A 140 11.05 5.03 6.51
C LYS A 140 9.81 5.83 6.17
N VAL A 141 9.76 7.06 6.68
CA VAL A 141 8.78 8.08 6.36
C VAL A 141 9.53 9.32 5.87
N ASP A 142 9.49 9.58 4.58
CA ASP A 142 10.04 10.79 3.97
C ASP A 142 8.93 11.82 3.84
N ALA A 143 9.05 12.94 4.54
CA ALA A 143 8.07 14.00 4.57
C ALA A 143 8.65 15.29 3.99
N SER A 144 8.01 15.84 2.96
CA SER A 144 8.27 17.17 2.46
C SER A 144 7.13 18.09 2.86
N PHE A 145 7.43 19.33 3.13
CA PHE A 145 6.45 20.35 3.53
C PHE A 145 6.83 21.69 2.94
N ILE A 146 5.85 22.54 2.73
CA ILE A 146 6.00 23.82 2.02
C ILE A 146 5.52 24.97 2.90
N ASN A 147 6.08 26.14 2.65
CA ASN A 147 5.58 27.42 3.20
C ASN A 147 4.91 28.20 2.06
N LEU A 148 3.60 28.34 2.13
CA LEU A 148 2.79 29.10 1.17
C LEU A 148 2.67 30.59 1.53
N GLY A 149 3.20 30.98 2.68
CA GLY A 149 3.14 32.32 3.21
C GLY A 149 4.49 33.03 3.27
N LYS A 150 4.62 33.97 4.20
CA LYS A 150 5.83 34.75 4.40
C LYS A 150 6.91 33.95 5.09
N ALA A 151 8.11 33.90 4.52
CA ALA A 151 9.25 33.29 5.19
C ALA A 151 9.65 34.08 6.46
N VAL A 152 9.84 33.39 7.57
CA VAL A 152 10.29 33.97 8.84
C VAL A 152 11.59 33.31 9.29
N ASN A 153 12.42 34.11 9.98
CA ASN A 153 13.68 33.59 10.53
C ASN A 153 13.47 33.13 11.99
N LYS A 154 12.67 32.08 12.16
CA LYS A 154 12.37 31.45 13.44
C LYS A 154 12.36 29.95 13.26
N ASN A 155 12.95 29.23 14.20
CA ASN A 155 12.95 27.76 14.14
C ASN A 155 11.54 27.21 14.37
N ILE A 156 11.23 26.11 13.71
CA ILE A 156 10.01 25.33 13.85
C ILE A 156 10.34 23.90 14.24
N VAL A 157 9.40 23.23 14.90
CA VAL A 157 9.52 21.82 15.31
C VAL A 157 8.68 20.98 14.37
N ILE A 158 9.30 19.96 13.80
CA ILE A 158 8.60 18.92 13.04
C ILE A 158 8.47 17.70 13.94
N GLU A 159 7.24 17.24 14.17
CA GLU A 159 6.95 16.08 15.00
C GLU A 159 6.36 14.97 14.16
N LEU A 160 6.92 13.77 14.29
CA LEU A 160 6.32 12.53 13.82
C LEU A 160 5.81 11.74 15.01
N SER A 161 4.51 11.49 15.05
CA SER A 161 3.84 10.64 16.03
C SER A 161 3.15 9.46 15.36
N ARG A 162 2.95 8.40 16.13
CA ARG A 162 2.33 7.16 15.68
C ARG A 162 1.22 6.75 16.62
N THR A 163 0.03 6.51 16.10
CA THR A 163 -1.07 5.87 16.81
C THR A 163 -1.07 4.39 16.46
N TYR A 164 -0.99 3.54 17.45
CA TYR A 164 -0.93 2.10 17.35
C TYR A 164 -2.32 1.46 17.19
N PRO A 165 -2.42 0.17 16.84
CA PRO A 165 -3.70 -0.53 16.70
C PRO A 165 -4.55 -0.58 17.97
N ASP A 166 -3.94 -0.50 19.15
CA ASP A 166 -4.61 -0.42 20.46
C ASP A 166 -5.08 1.01 20.79
N LEU A 167 -4.95 1.95 19.86
CA LEU A 167 -5.29 3.37 19.96
C LEU A 167 -4.35 4.18 20.88
N THR A 168 -3.30 3.60 21.42
CA THR A 168 -2.24 4.37 22.10
C THR A 168 -1.44 5.18 21.09
N THR A 169 -0.91 6.33 21.51
CA THR A 169 -0.12 7.22 20.64
C THR A 169 1.22 7.50 21.29
N ALA A 170 2.29 7.45 20.50
CA ALA A 170 3.63 7.84 20.91
C ALA A 170 4.25 8.83 19.91
N VAL A 171 5.00 9.78 20.42
CA VAL A 171 5.89 10.62 19.62
C VAL A 171 7.12 9.80 19.30
N ILE A 172 7.40 9.60 18.02
CA ILE A 172 8.54 8.80 17.53
C ILE A 172 9.78 9.67 17.44
N GLU A 173 9.63 10.87 16.85
CA GLU A 173 10.76 11.77 16.64
C GLU A 173 10.30 13.22 16.58
N ARG A 174 11.17 14.13 17.05
CA ARG A 174 10.97 15.60 16.98
C ARG A 174 12.26 16.25 16.54
N ASP A 175 12.22 16.95 15.42
CA ASP A 175 13.33 17.70 14.88
C ASP A 175 13.06 19.19 14.88
N THR A 176 14.08 19.98 15.24
CA THR A 176 14.01 21.45 15.18
C THR A 176 14.84 21.94 14.01
N ILE A 177 14.17 22.60 13.07
CA ILE A 177 14.80 23.15 11.86
C ILE A 177 14.57 24.65 11.76
N PRO A 178 15.41 25.39 10.99
CA PRO A 178 15.09 26.77 10.62
C PRO A 178 13.75 26.87 9.90
N GLY A 179 13.01 27.93 10.08
CA GLY A 179 11.73 28.12 9.40
C GLY A 179 11.85 27.97 7.89
N THR A 180 11.04 27.09 7.34
CA THR A 180 11.02 26.74 5.90
C THR A 180 10.74 28.00 5.08
N ARG A 181 11.60 28.29 4.12
CA ARG A 181 11.42 29.45 3.22
C ARG A 181 10.44 29.16 2.10
N PHE A 182 10.53 27.96 1.50
CA PHE A 182 9.64 27.49 0.44
C PHE A 182 9.32 26.02 0.63
N MET A 183 10.30 25.14 0.59
CA MET A 183 10.14 23.69 0.74
C MET A 183 11.34 23.11 1.48
N ASP A 184 11.07 22.22 2.41
CA ASP A 184 12.05 21.39 3.12
C ASP A 184 11.55 19.95 3.21
N SER A 185 12.45 19.02 3.57
CA SER A 185 12.11 17.61 3.74
C SER A 185 12.93 16.97 4.87
N LEU A 186 12.29 16.05 5.58
CA LEU A 186 12.92 15.21 6.61
C LEU A 186 12.62 13.73 6.33
N SER A 187 13.53 12.86 6.77
CA SER A 187 13.39 11.41 6.66
C SER A 187 13.46 10.78 8.05
N PHE A 188 12.38 10.15 8.47
CA PHE A 188 12.25 9.50 9.76
C PHE A 188 12.39 7.99 9.62
N THR A 189 13.06 7.34 10.58
CA THR A 189 13.13 5.87 10.67
C THR A 189 12.27 5.40 11.83
N VAL A 190 11.13 4.77 11.50
CA VAL A 190 10.13 4.33 12.47
C VAL A 190 10.38 2.86 12.83
N PRO A 191 10.70 2.51 14.08
CA PRO A 191 10.93 1.13 14.50
C PRO A 191 9.62 0.33 14.49
N ILE A 192 9.74 -1.00 14.35
CA ILE A 192 8.65 -1.96 14.40
C ILE A 192 8.83 -2.91 15.59
N ASP A 193 7.80 -3.01 16.44
CA ASP A 193 7.66 -4.04 17.46
C ASP A 193 6.62 -5.07 17.00
N ALA A 194 7.07 -6.31 16.82
CA ALA A 194 6.24 -7.40 16.31
C ALA A 194 5.05 -7.76 17.22
N THR A 195 5.13 -7.45 18.51
CA THR A 195 4.07 -7.77 19.49
C THR A 195 3.00 -6.67 19.58
N HIS A 196 3.37 -5.43 19.29
CA HIS A 196 2.55 -4.26 19.56
C HIS A 196 2.01 -3.60 18.28
N ASP A 197 2.78 -3.63 17.19
CA ASP A 197 2.57 -2.76 16.03
C ASP A 197 1.69 -3.35 14.93
N LYS A 198 1.35 -4.61 15.05
CA LYS A 198 0.58 -5.36 14.06
C LYS A 198 -0.83 -4.82 13.88
N GLY A 199 -1.20 -4.51 12.64
CA GLY A 199 -2.53 -4.01 12.28
C GLY A 199 -2.51 -2.59 11.74
N LEU A 200 -3.64 -1.90 11.85
CA LEU A 200 -3.79 -0.53 11.37
C LEU A 200 -3.09 0.44 12.32
N ASN A 201 -2.12 1.15 11.81
CA ASN A 201 -1.42 2.24 12.48
C ASN A 201 -1.71 3.56 11.76
N LYS A 202 -1.56 4.67 12.46
CA LYS A 202 -1.67 6.02 11.90
C LYS A 202 -0.37 6.79 12.15
N ILE A 203 0.26 7.26 11.10
CA ILE A 203 1.41 8.15 11.18
C ILE A 203 0.90 9.58 11.04
N THR A 204 1.16 10.39 12.05
CA THR A 204 0.80 11.81 12.04
C THR A 204 2.07 12.64 12.02
N ILE A 205 2.17 13.55 11.06
CA ILE A 205 3.27 14.51 10.94
C ILE A 205 2.69 15.89 11.18
N LYS A 206 3.33 16.63 12.08
CA LYS A 206 2.99 18.03 12.39
C LYS A 206 4.16 18.93 12.06
N VAL A 207 3.93 19.93 11.24
CA VAL A 207 4.86 21.02 10.97
C VAL A 207 4.54 22.15 11.95
N ASP A 208 5.57 22.74 12.57
CA ASP A 208 5.44 23.68 13.71
C ASP A 208 4.61 23.09 14.87
N ALA A 209 4.97 21.90 15.31
CA ALA A 209 4.21 21.13 16.29
C ALA A 209 3.98 21.84 17.63
N ASP A 210 4.81 22.81 17.97
CA ASP A 210 4.71 23.63 19.19
C ASP A 210 3.91 24.93 18.99
N ASN A 211 3.38 25.17 17.78
CA ASN A 211 2.76 26.44 17.36
C ASN A 211 3.64 27.65 17.76
N ALA A 212 4.94 27.50 17.52
CA ALA A 212 5.91 28.51 17.88
C ALA A 212 5.82 29.73 16.95
N VAL A 213 5.33 29.56 15.74
CA VAL A 213 5.14 30.55 14.70
C VAL A 213 3.65 30.72 14.46
N ALA A 214 3.10 31.92 14.54
CA ALA A 214 1.71 32.17 14.17
C ALA A 214 1.58 32.09 12.64
N GLU A 215 0.65 31.31 12.14
CA GLU A 215 0.42 31.01 10.73
C GLU A 215 -0.90 31.62 10.19
N LEU A 216 -1.06 31.62 8.87
CA LEU A 216 -2.34 32.00 8.25
C LEU A 216 -3.40 30.93 8.50
N TYR A 217 -3.01 29.67 8.35
CA TYR A 217 -3.85 28.52 8.58
C TYR A 217 -3.10 27.48 9.43
N GLU A 218 -3.61 27.19 10.62
CA GLU A 218 -3.05 26.19 11.55
C GLU A 218 -3.60 24.78 11.28
N THR A 219 -4.45 24.60 10.25
CA THR A 219 -5.15 23.33 9.99
C THR A 219 -4.53 22.50 8.86
N ASN A 220 -3.65 23.08 8.07
CA ASN A 220 -2.99 22.46 6.92
C ASN A 220 -1.54 22.03 7.19
N ASN A 221 -1.05 22.27 8.41
CA ASN A 221 0.29 21.90 8.87
C ASN A 221 0.35 20.51 9.53
N THR A 222 -0.75 19.75 9.48
CA THR A 222 -0.83 18.40 10.04
C THR A 222 -1.38 17.43 9.02
N LEU A 223 -0.69 16.29 8.84
CA LEU A 223 -1.12 15.19 8.00
C LEU A 223 -1.13 13.89 8.79
N THR A 224 -2.22 13.12 8.66
CA THR A 224 -2.30 11.76 9.18
C THR A 224 -2.46 10.78 8.03
N LYS A 225 -1.64 9.72 8.04
CA LYS A 225 -1.61 8.66 7.03
C LYS A 225 -1.83 7.31 7.67
N ASP A 226 -2.79 6.55 7.16
CA ASP A 226 -3.03 5.18 7.60
C ASP A 226 -2.00 4.24 6.98
N ILE A 227 -1.40 3.38 7.80
CA ILE A 227 -0.50 2.31 7.37
C ILE A 227 -0.93 1.00 8.00
N PHE A 228 -0.84 -0.09 7.26
CA PHE A 228 -1.11 -1.42 7.77
C PHE A 228 0.19 -2.21 7.90
N ILE A 229 0.51 -2.67 9.12
CA ILE A 229 1.66 -3.54 9.37
C ILE A 229 1.14 -4.97 9.43
N PHE A 230 1.60 -5.77 8.48
CA PHE A 230 1.16 -7.14 8.30
C PHE A 230 1.85 -8.09 9.27
N GLU A 231 1.15 -9.14 9.65
CA GLU A 231 1.72 -10.22 10.43
C GLU A 231 2.75 -10.99 9.61
N ASP A 232 3.80 -11.46 10.30
CA ASP A 232 4.73 -12.43 9.73
C ASP A 232 4.13 -13.83 9.87
N GLU A 233 3.26 -14.19 8.93
CA GLU A 233 2.47 -15.40 9.00
C GLU A 233 2.52 -16.20 7.69
N ALA A 234 2.22 -17.48 7.82
CA ALA A 234 1.85 -18.35 6.73
C ALA A 234 0.40 -18.81 6.94
N ARG A 235 -0.42 -18.80 5.89
CA ARG A 235 -1.85 -19.17 5.97
C ARG A 235 -2.13 -20.44 5.16
N PRO A 236 -2.92 -21.38 5.70
CA PRO A 236 -3.42 -22.53 4.96
C PRO A 236 -4.23 -22.11 3.73
N VAL A 237 -3.95 -22.71 2.58
CA VAL A 237 -4.70 -22.54 1.33
C VAL A 237 -5.43 -23.80 0.94
N THR A 238 -4.72 -24.94 0.86
CA THR A 238 -5.30 -26.26 0.52
C THR A 238 -4.75 -27.34 1.45
N PRO A 239 -5.60 -28.16 2.10
CA PRO A 239 -7.07 -28.12 2.14
C PRO A 239 -7.62 -26.85 2.80
N ALA A 240 -8.66 -26.27 2.20
CA ALA A 240 -9.36 -25.12 2.79
C ALA A 240 -10.08 -25.53 4.08
N ASN A 241 -10.38 -24.55 4.94
CA ASN A 241 -11.07 -24.83 6.19
C ASN A 241 -12.48 -25.42 5.95
N TYR A 242 -12.81 -26.46 6.67
CA TYR A 242 -14.04 -27.27 6.53
C TYR A 242 -14.16 -28.05 5.22
N ALA A 243 -13.13 -28.15 4.39
CA ALA A 243 -13.19 -28.86 3.11
C ALA A 243 -13.51 -30.35 3.28
N ILE A 244 -14.22 -30.93 2.31
CA ILE A 244 -14.34 -32.35 2.12
C ILE A 244 -13.26 -32.79 1.13
N ILE A 245 -12.37 -33.66 1.57
CA ILE A 245 -11.34 -34.29 0.75
C ILE A 245 -11.74 -35.73 0.48
N ASN A 246 -11.68 -36.14 -0.78
CA ASN A 246 -12.08 -37.47 -1.24
C ASN A 246 -10.94 -38.26 -1.91
N GLN A 247 -9.72 -37.71 -1.90
CA GLN A 247 -8.54 -38.33 -2.49
C GLN A 247 -7.44 -38.46 -1.44
N GLN A 248 -6.65 -39.56 -1.60
CA GLN A 248 -5.44 -39.78 -0.81
C GLN A 248 -4.24 -39.04 -1.42
N GLY A 249 -3.17 -38.88 -0.65
CA GLY A 249 -1.89 -38.37 -1.15
C GLY A 249 -1.90 -36.90 -1.55
N ILE A 250 -2.85 -36.11 -1.05
CA ILE A 250 -2.91 -34.67 -1.32
C ILE A 250 -1.73 -33.93 -0.68
N LYS A 251 -1.28 -32.87 -1.33
CA LYS A 251 -0.30 -31.94 -0.81
C LYS A 251 -1.00 -30.83 -0.05
N PHE A 252 -0.36 -30.37 1.02
CA PHE A 252 -0.84 -29.23 1.80
C PHE A 252 -0.11 -27.97 1.32
N ILE A 253 -0.88 -26.97 0.95
CA ILE A 253 -0.35 -25.72 0.44
C ILE A 253 -0.72 -24.61 1.39
N ALA A 254 0.29 -23.83 1.75
CA ALA A 254 0.14 -22.58 2.47
C ALA A 254 0.78 -21.43 1.67
N SER A 255 0.42 -20.22 1.98
CA SER A 255 1.02 -19.02 1.42
C SER A 255 1.48 -18.08 2.53
N THR A 256 2.63 -17.44 2.33
CA THR A 256 3.13 -16.44 3.29
C THR A 256 2.47 -15.08 3.02
N ALA A 257 2.25 -14.28 4.06
CA ALA A 257 1.76 -12.91 3.92
C ALA A 257 2.76 -12.02 3.16
N ASN A 258 4.07 -12.21 3.42
CA ASN A 258 5.13 -11.60 2.62
C ASN A 258 5.68 -12.62 1.61
N PRO A 259 5.42 -12.47 0.31
CA PRO A 259 5.92 -13.41 -0.70
C PRO A 259 7.44 -13.30 -0.92
N PHE A 260 8.11 -12.29 -0.39
CA PHE A 260 9.56 -12.05 -0.51
C PHE A 260 10.34 -12.25 0.78
N SER A 261 9.80 -13.00 1.74
CA SER A 261 10.55 -13.36 2.95
C SER A 261 11.89 -14.03 2.59
N LEU A 262 12.92 -13.72 3.36
CA LEU A 262 14.19 -14.44 3.26
C LEU A 262 13.99 -15.93 3.54
N PRO A 263 14.82 -16.83 2.96
CA PRO A 263 14.75 -18.26 3.24
C PRO A 263 14.79 -18.54 4.74
N ARG A 264 13.77 -19.23 5.24
CA ARG A 264 13.59 -19.60 6.65
C ARG A 264 12.79 -20.89 6.77
N ASN A 265 12.73 -21.41 7.98
CA ASN A 265 11.95 -22.62 8.24
C ASN A 265 10.49 -22.28 8.52
N TYR A 266 9.61 -23.09 7.93
CA TYR A 266 8.16 -23.08 8.19
C TYR A 266 7.77 -24.45 8.72
N THR A 267 6.93 -24.48 9.73
CA THR A 267 6.46 -25.72 10.34
C THR A 267 4.98 -25.90 10.06
N MET A 268 4.60 -27.08 9.55
CA MET A 268 3.23 -27.55 9.42
C MET A 268 3.01 -28.65 10.46
N GLU A 269 1.90 -28.58 11.18
CA GLU A 269 1.41 -29.65 12.05
C GLU A 269 0.04 -30.13 11.61
N MET A 270 -0.21 -31.43 11.71
CA MET A 270 -1.51 -32.06 11.45
C MET A 270 -1.85 -33.02 12.57
N ASP A 271 -3.11 -33.04 12.98
CA ASP A 271 -3.61 -33.96 14.02
C ASP A 271 -5.10 -34.25 13.80
N THR A 272 -5.63 -35.25 14.51
CA THR A 272 -7.05 -35.58 14.58
C THR A 272 -7.79 -34.81 15.66
N THR A 273 -7.08 -33.97 16.42
CA THR A 273 -7.65 -33.06 17.41
C THR A 273 -7.16 -31.62 17.18
N GLU A 274 -8.02 -30.63 17.46
CA GLU A 274 -7.65 -29.22 17.40
C GLU A 274 -6.56 -28.84 18.43
N LEU A 275 -6.35 -29.67 19.44
CA LEU A 275 -5.37 -29.43 20.51
C LEU A 275 -3.94 -29.82 20.09
N PHE A 276 -3.77 -30.54 18.97
CA PHE A 276 -2.45 -31.01 18.46
C PHE A 276 -1.65 -31.80 19.51
N ASN A 277 -2.32 -32.65 20.27
CA ASN A 277 -1.74 -33.41 21.37
C ASN A 277 -2.04 -34.92 21.29
N SER A 278 -2.62 -35.40 20.19
CA SER A 278 -2.88 -36.83 20.01
C SER A 278 -1.63 -37.60 19.58
N PRO A 279 -1.60 -38.95 19.76
CA PRO A 279 -0.53 -39.78 19.23
C PRO A 279 -0.40 -39.77 17.70
N PHE A 280 -1.41 -39.29 16.99
CA PHE A 280 -1.41 -39.15 15.53
C PHE A 280 -0.68 -37.89 15.06
N LYS A 281 -0.34 -36.96 15.94
CA LYS A 281 0.26 -35.67 15.57
C LYS A 281 1.47 -35.83 14.64
N ILE A 282 1.43 -35.16 13.51
CA ILE A 282 2.50 -35.10 12.52
C ILE A 282 3.04 -33.68 12.43
N THR A 283 4.36 -33.55 12.37
CA THR A 283 5.06 -32.29 12.18
C THR A 283 5.97 -32.40 10.96
N LYS A 284 5.89 -31.42 10.06
CA LYS A 284 6.76 -31.27 8.89
C LYS A 284 7.37 -29.89 8.88
N THR A 285 8.66 -29.80 8.58
CA THR A 285 9.38 -28.53 8.44
C THR A 285 9.89 -28.40 7.03
N LEU A 286 9.73 -27.22 6.45
CA LEU A 286 10.18 -26.82 5.12
C LEU A 286 11.03 -25.56 5.23
N ASN A 287 12.22 -25.57 4.62
CA ASN A 287 13.01 -24.35 4.43
C ASN A 287 12.63 -23.73 3.07
N SER A 288 12.13 -22.53 3.04
CA SER A 288 11.71 -21.83 1.83
C SER A 288 11.82 -20.31 1.99
N ALA A 289 11.95 -19.62 0.87
CA ALA A 289 11.63 -18.20 0.79
C ALA A 289 10.11 -18.01 0.90
N GLY A 290 9.65 -16.78 1.00
CA GLY A 290 8.21 -16.46 0.98
C GLY A 290 7.52 -16.93 -0.30
N GLY A 291 6.19 -16.83 -0.30
CA GLY A 291 5.30 -17.27 -1.38
C GLY A 291 4.63 -18.60 -1.07
N MET A 292 4.57 -19.50 -2.03
CA MET A 292 3.91 -20.80 -1.90
C MET A 292 4.73 -21.79 -1.07
N LEU A 293 4.14 -22.35 -0.03
CA LEU A 293 4.73 -23.41 0.80
C LEU A 293 3.99 -24.72 0.54
N GLU A 294 4.71 -25.76 0.08
CA GLU A 294 4.15 -27.05 -0.23
C GLU A 294 4.66 -28.11 0.75
N PHE A 295 3.75 -28.73 1.51
CA PHE A 295 4.06 -29.81 2.46
C PHE A 295 3.43 -31.13 2.00
N ASN A 296 4.18 -32.23 2.17
CA ASN A 296 3.66 -33.56 2.01
C ASN A 296 3.50 -34.20 3.41
N PRO A 297 2.27 -34.39 3.91
CA PRO A 297 2.06 -35.02 5.21
C PRO A 297 2.53 -36.46 5.24
N GLY A 298 2.43 -37.21 4.12
CA GLY A 298 2.91 -38.60 3.99
C GLY A 298 2.06 -39.59 4.77
N VAL A 299 0.75 -39.37 4.85
CA VAL A 299 -0.19 -40.22 5.59
C VAL A 299 -1.32 -40.73 4.72
N THR A 300 -1.91 -41.86 5.12
CA THR A 300 -3.18 -42.34 4.59
C THR A 300 -4.31 -41.86 5.49
N PHE A 301 -5.27 -41.14 4.92
CA PHE A 301 -6.41 -40.62 5.67
C PHE A 301 -7.45 -41.75 5.93
N THR A 302 -8.02 -41.75 7.12
CA THR A 302 -9.11 -42.65 7.51
C THR A 302 -10.45 -42.04 7.11
N ASP A 303 -11.32 -42.87 6.56
CA ASP A 303 -12.66 -42.42 6.16
C ASP A 303 -13.47 -41.86 7.33
N ASN A 304 -14.28 -40.87 7.05
CA ASN A 304 -15.13 -40.14 8.01
C ASN A 304 -14.36 -39.58 9.22
N THR A 305 -13.11 -39.16 9.03
CA THR A 305 -12.25 -38.60 10.08
C THR A 305 -11.94 -37.13 9.78
N VAL A 306 -12.10 -36.29 10.77
CA VAL A 306 -11.73 -34.86 10.71
C VAL A 306 -10.27 -34.71 11.11
N TYR A 307 -9.53 -34.01 10.28
CA TYR A 307 -8.15 -33.62 10.51
C TYR A 307 -8.04 -32.12 10.66
N TYR A 308 -7.20 -31.73 11.59
CA TYR A 308 -6.84 -30.33 11.85
C TYR A 308 -5.40 -30.12 11.41
N TRP A 309 -5.10 -29.04 10.73
CA TRP A 309 -3.74 -28.69 10.40
C TRP A 309 -3.49 -27.20 10.59
N ARG A 310 -2.23 -26.87 10.84
CA ARG A 310 -1.80 -25.51 11.10
C ARG A 310 -0.41 -25.29 10.54
N VAL A 311 -0.11 -24.05 10.20
CA VAL A 311 1.20 -23.67 9.68
C VAL A 311 1.68 -22.40 10.35
N SER A 312 2.98 -22.30 10.58
CA SER A 312 3.63 -21.11 11.14
C SER A 312 5.04 -20.98 10.58
N PRO A 313 5.52 -19.76 10.30
CA PRO A 313 6.96 -19.53 10.22
C PRO A 313 7.60 -19.86 11.57
N VAL A 314 8.81 -20.43 11.55
CA VAL A 314 9.60 -20.63 12.80
C VAL A 314 10.08 -19.26 13.27
N PRO A 315 9.63 -18.77 14.42
CA PRO A 315 10.00 -17.44 14.89
C PRO A 315 11.47 -17.38 15.29
N VAL A 316 12.08 -16.22 15.15
CA VAL A 316 13.42 -15.93 15.67
C VAL A 316 13.39 -15.84 17.20
N SER A 317 12.29 -15.34 17.75
CA SER A 317 12.03 -15.23 19.18
C SER A 317 10.54 -15.31 19.46
N GLY A 318 10.17 -15.73 20.67
CA GLY A 318 8.75 -15.87 21.07
C GLY A 318 8.06 -17.13 20.59
N PRO A 319 6.75 -17.29 20.87
CA PRO A 319 5.97 -18.43 20.43
C PRO A 319 5.61 -18.33 18.93
N PRO A 320 5.43 -19.48 18.25
CA PRO A 320 4.99 -19.49 16.85
C PRO A 320 3.54 -18.97 16.72
N VAL A 321 3.29 -18.18 15.68
CA VAL A 321 1.96 -17.72 15.29
C VAL A 321 1.35 -18.73 14.34
N TRP A 322 0.35 -19.47 14.82
CA TRP A 322 -0.29 -20.54 14.10
C TRP A 322 -1.55 -20.07 13.38
N ASN A 323 -1.64 -20.36 12.09
CA ASN A 323 -2.89 -20.30 11.33
C ASN A 323 -3.46 -21.71 11.10
N TYR A 324 -4.75 -21.87 11.35
CA TYR A 324 -5.43 -23.15 11.45
C TYR A 324 -6.37 -23.40 10.28
N SER A 325 -6.52 -24.66 9.94
CA SER A 325 -7.54 -25.17 9.02
C SER A 325 -7.98 -26.57 9.46
N SER A 326 -9.16 -27.00 9.03
CA SER A 326 -9.67 -28.35 9.28
C SER A 326 -10.33 -28.89 8.02
N PHE A 327 -10.28 -30.19 7.83
CA PHE A 327 -10.96 -30.87 6.72
C PHE A 327 -11.42 -32.26 7.17
N ILE A 328 -12.37 -32.81 6.46
CA ILE A 328 -12.77 -34.23 6.62
C ILE A 328 -12.33 -35.03 5.42
N TYR A 329 -11.86 -36.24 5.65
CA TYR A 329 -11.67 -37.19 4.57
C TYR A 329 -12.91 -38.11 4.43
N LEU A 330 -13.51 -38.10 3.23
CA LEU A 330 -14.67 -38.94 2.89
C LEU A 330 -14.37 -39.69 1.60
N ASN A 331 -14.17 -41.00 1.71
CA ASN A 331 -13.90 -41.83 0.54
C ASN A 331 -15.10 -41.80 -0.42
N GLY A 332 -14.86 -41.40 -1.67
CA GLY A 332 -15.92 -41.28 -2.68
C GLY A 332 -16.92 -40.13 -2.43
N GLY A 333 -16.63 -39.23 -1.47
CA GLY A 333 -17.45 -38.06 -1.20
C GLY A 333 -17.37 -37.02 -2.32
N GLU A 334 -18.39 -36.19 -2.43
CA GLU A 334 -18.40 -35.01 -3.30
C GLU A 334 -17.60 -33.88 -2.67
N THR A 335 -17.04 -32.99 -3.52
CA THR A 335 -16.43 -31.76 -3.05
C THR A 335 -17.44 -30.88 -2.32
N GLY A 336 -17.07 -30.35 -1.18
CA GLY A 336 -17.98 -29.58 -0.33
C GLY A 336 -17.32 -29.00 0.90
N PHE A 337 -18.14 -28.36 1.72
CA PHE A 337 -17.81 -27.99 3.09
C PHE A 337 -18.52 -28.91 4.07
N ASN A 338 -17.84 -29.25 5.15
CA ASN A 338 -18.37 -30.10 6.22
C ASN A 338 -18.05 -29.48 7.58
N GLN A 339 -19.05 -29.48 8.44
CA GLN A 339 -18.85 -29.27 9.87
C GLN A 339 -19.42 -30.47 10.61
N SER A 340 -18.57 -31.15 11.34
CA SER A 340 -18.90 -32.34 12.13
C SER A 340 -17.93 -32.46 13.29
N HIS A 341 -18.14 -33.42 14.18
CA HIS A 341 -17.28 -33.68 15.33
C HIS A 341 -17.21 -32.50 16.34
N TYR A 342 -16.79 -32.84 17.53
CA TYR A 342 -16.85 -31.93 18.68
C TYR A 342 -16.14 -30.58 18.44
N TYR A 343 -14.89 -30.58 18.00
CA TYR A 343 -14.11 -29.35 17.88
C TYR A 343 -14.59 -28.46 16.72
N GLN A 344 -15.05 -29.04 15.59
CA GLN A 344 -15.64 -28.21 14.53
C GLN A 344 -16.96 -27.59 14.99
N HIS A 345 -17.81 -28.38 15.70
CA HIS A 345 -19.04 -27.85 16.31
C HIS A 345 -18.77 -26.86 17.44
N GLY A 346 -17.61 -26.87 18.07
CA GLY A 346 -17.15 -25.82 18.97
C GLY A 346 -17.18 -24.44 18.36
N LYS A 347 -16.99 -24.31 17.04
CA LYS A 347 -17.00 -23.04 16.27
C LYS A 347 -18.42 -22.62 15.81
N THR A 348 -19.44 -23.38 16.06
CA THR A 348 -20.84 -23.04 15.78
C THR A 348 -21.25 -21.88 16.69
N GLU A 349 -21.93 -20.88 16.16
CA GLU A 349 -22.61 -19.87 16.97
C GLU A 349 -23.83 -20.52 17.65
N LYS A 350 -23.99 -20.25 18.92
CA LYS A 350 -24.97 -20.91 19.79
C LYS A 350 -25.84 -19.86 20.47
N GLU A 351 -27.16 -20.06 20.39
CA GLU A 351 -28.14 -19.21 21.07
C GLU A 351 -29.12 -20.12 21.84
N ARG A 352 -29.21 -20.01 23.19
CA ARG A 352 -30.05 -20.77 24.11
C ARG A 352 -29.73 -22.29 24.10
N ILE A 353 -28.56 -22.66 23.59
CA ILE A 353 -28.08 -24.04 23.51
C ILE A 353 -26.55 -24.04 23.59
N HIS A 354 -25.97 -25.07 24.19
CA HIS A 354 -24.51 -25.21 24.27
C HIS A 354 -24.08 -26.63 23.97
N LEU A 355 -22.82 -26.79 23.63
CA LEU A 355 -22.15 -28.08 23.45
C LEU A 355 -21.44 -28.41 24.76
N ASP A 356 -21.94 -29.37 25.52
CA ASP A 356 -21.38 -29.77 26.80
C ASP A 356 -20.03 -30.47 26.63
N ALA A 357 -19.04 -30.05 27.43
CA ALA A 357 -17.68 -30.54 27.31
C ALA A 357 -17.45 -31.97 27.86
N ALA A 358 -18.28 -32.40 28.85
CA ALA A 358 -18.10 -33.66 29.53
C ALA A 358 -18.60 -34.84 28.69
N ASP A 359 -19.82 -34.74 28.16
CA ASP A 359 -20.45 -35.79 27.36
C ASP A 359 -20.48 -35.52 25.84
N ARG A 360 -19.99 -34.34 25.41
CA ARG A 360 -19.92 -33.85 24.01
C ARG A 360 -21.27 -33.83 23.30
N ARG A 361 -22.35 -33.52 24.06
CA ARG A 361 -23.74 -33.45 23.58
C ARG A 361 -24.25 -32.03 23.57
N TRP A 362 -25.18 -31.77 22.68
CA TRP A 362 -25.95 -30.54 22.70
C TRP A 362 -26.93 -30.55 23.86
N LYS A 363 -26.97 -29.45 24.63
CA LYS A 363 -27.91 -29.25 25.74
C LYS A 363 -28.49 -27.85 25.64
N TYR A 364 -29.78 -27.72 25.99
CA TYR A 364 -30.36 -26.39 26.10
C TYR A 364 -29.76 -25.65 27.30
N ASP A 365 -29.72 -24.36 27.17
CA ASP A 365 -29.32 -23.49 28.27
C ASP A 365 -30.39 -23.49 29.36
N SER A 366 -29.98 -23.15 30.55
CA SER A 366 -30.91 -23.09 31.69
C SER A 366 -31.62 -21.76 31.74
N LEU A 367 -32.96 -21.79 31.82
CA LEU A 367 -33.80 -20.62 32.09
C LEU A 367 -33.83 -20.36 33.61
N PRO A 368 -33.60 -19.14 34.06
CA PRO A 368 -33.70 -18.78 35.45
C PRO A 368 -35.17 -18.67 35.85
N HIS A 369 -35.49 -19.24 36.98
CA HIS A 369 -36.80 -19.15 37.65
C HIS A 369 -36.61 -18.81 39.10
N PHE A 370 -37.67 -18.35 39.76
CA PHE A 370 -37.70 -18.22 41.20
C PHE A 370 -39.08 -18.52 41.76
N ILE A 371 -39.10 -19.08 42.94
CA ILE A 371 -40.30 -19.20 43.74
C ILE A 371 -40.19 -18.20 44.90
N PHE A 372 -41.07 -17.26 44.93
CA PHE A 372 -41.30 -16.41 46.07
C PHE A 372 -42.47 -16.99 46.88
N SER A 373 -42.29 -17.17 48.18
CA SER A 373 -43.38 -17.62 49.08
C SER A 373 -43.43 -16.70 50.29
N LYS A 374 -44.62 -16.40 50.69
CA LYS A 374 -44.89 -15.59 51.86
C LYS A 374 -45.90 -16.36 52.76
N ASN A 375 -45.66 -16.37 54.03
CA ASN A 375 -46.48 -17.09 55.00
C ASN A 375 -46.55 -16.36 56.33
N GLY A 376 -47.62 -16.65 57.13
CA GLY A 376 -47.88 -16.06 58.43
C GLY A 376 -49.10 -16.66 59.09
N VAL A 377 -49.64 -16.02 60.18
CA VAL A 377 -50.88 -16.38 60.80
C VAL A 377 -52.08 -15.86 59.99
N PHE A 378 -53.02 -16.73 59.67
CA PHE A 378 -54.28 -16.32 59.04
C PHE A 378 -55.20 -15.55 60.00
N LEU A 379 -55.46 -14.29 59.63
CA LEU A 379 -56.37 -13.42 60.37
C LEU A 379 -57.70 -13.34 59.60
N THR A 380 -58.68 -14.04 60.05
CA THR A 380 -59.97 -14.33 59.40
C THR A 380 -60.81 -13.11 59.02
N ALA A 381 -60.63 -11.98 59.66
CA ALA A 381 -61.48 -10.81 59.44
C ALA A 381 -60.97 -9.75 58.44
N THR A 382 -59.76 -9.78 58.05
CA THR A 382 -59.09 -8.66 57.34
C THR A 382 -58.63 -8.97 55.94
N GLY A 383 -58.85 -10.20 55.42
CA GLY A 383 -58.47 -10.54 54.02
C GLY A 383 -56.99 -10.49 53.77
N GLN A 384 -56.12 -10.80 54.68
CA GLN A 384 -54.66 -10.83 54.50
C GLN A 384 -54.19 -12.02 53.66
N GLU A 385 -54.93 -12.33 52.64
CA GLU A 385 -54.57 -13.36 51.66
C GLU A 385 -53.16 -13.10 51.00
N GLY A 386 -52.77 -11.84 50.92
CA GLY A 386 -51.47 -11.47 50.36
C GLY A 386 -50.27 -11.96 51.17
N ASP A 387 -50.49 -12.40 52.46
CA ASP A 387 -49.45 -12.97 53.30
C ASP A 387 -49.30 -14.47 53.19
N LEU A 388 -50.20 -15.14 52.47
CA LEU A 388 -50.27 -16.62 52.36
C LEU A 388 -50.10 -17.03 50.84
N ILE A 389 -49.05 -16.54 50.17
CA ILE A 389 -48.91 -16.75 48.76
C ILE A 389 -47.72 -17.62 48.42
N VAL A 390 -47.79 -18.27 47.24
CA VAL A 390 -46.68 -18.78 46.49
C VAL A 390 -46.74 -18.16 45.09
N SER A 391 -45.68 -17.56 44.70
CA SER A 391 -45.56 -16.81 43.43
C SER A 391 -44.40 -17.34 42.63
N PRO A 392 -44.60 -18.24 41.66
CA PRO A 392 -43.60 -18.62 40.69
C PRO A 392 -43.44 -17.48 39.70
N ASP A 393 -42.18 -17.06 39.47
CA ASP A 393 -41.78 -16.02 38.50
C ASP A 393 -42.61 -14.71 38.61
N GLY A 394 -42.95 -14.33 39.85
CA GLY A 394 -43.71 -13.12 40.13
C GLY A 394 -45.24 -13.22 39.93
N ASN A 395 -45.78 -14.38 39.58
CA ASN A 395 -47.24 -14.58 39.44
C ASN A 395 -47.86 -15.02 40.71
N PRO A 396 -48.51 -14.14 41.52
CA PRO A 396 -49.01 -14.44 42.88
C PRO A 396 -50.39 -15.04 42.84
N TYR A 397 -50.62 -16.12 42.10
CA TYR A 397 -51.92 -16.72 41.95
C TYR A 397 -52.15 -17.95 42.83
N ILE A 398 -51.13 -18.53 43.48
CA ILE A 398 -51.20 -19.65 44.36
C ILE A 398 -51.40 -19.11 45.78
N ARG A 399 -52.61 -19.15 46.25
CA ARG A 399 -53.03 -18.61 47.58
C ARG A 399 -53.73 -19.68 48.40
N SER A 400 -53.78 -19.47 49.73
CA SER A 400 -54.62 -20.24 50.61
C SER A 400 -55.48 -19.29 51.41
N ALA A 401 -56.75 -19.33 51.16
CA ALA A 401 -57.70 -18.37 51.72
C ALA A 401 -58.69 -18.94 52.76
N CYS A 402 -58.83 -20.23 52.86
CA CYS A 402 -60.01 -20.79 53.58
C CYS A 402 -59.75 -21.81 54.66
N LEU A 403 -58.58 -22.31 54.87
CA LEU A 403 -58.28 -23.33 55.89
C LEU A 403 -57.33 -22.82 56.97
N GLY A 404 -57.69 -22.98 58.19
CA GLY A 404 -56.75 -22.89 59.32
C GLY A 404 -56.24 -24.29 59.72
N TYR A 405 -55.11 -24.29 60.41
CA TYR A 405 -54.41 -25.52 60.83
C TYR A 405 -54.09 -26.49 59.73
N SER A 406 -53.66 -25.95 58.55
CA SER A 406 -53.36 -26.72 57.32
C SER A 406 -51.89 -26.76 57.06
N LEU A 407 -51.45 -27.92 56.61
CA LEU A 407 -50.21 -28.09 55.89
C LEU A 407 -50.51 -28.03 54.41
N ILE A 408 -49.85 -27.14 53.66
CA ILE A 408 -50.06 -26.92 52.21
C ILE A 408 -48.84 -27.29 51.50
N PHE A 409 -49.02 -28.10 50.44
CA PHE A 409 -47.96 -28.41 49.44
C PHE A 409 -48.35 -27.75 48.11
N ASN A 410 -47.42 -27.05 47.54
CA ASN A 410 -47.46 -26.60 46.12
C ASN A 410 -46.35 -27.32 45.42
N ILE A 411 -46.65 -28.03 44.36
CA ILE A 411 -45.65 -28.85 43.62
C ILE A 411 -45.54 -28.36 42.24
N PHE A 412 -44.26 -28.31 41.72
CA PHE A 412 -43.92 -27.80 40.41
C PHE A 412 -43.20 -28.85 39.61
N GLU A 413 -43.63 -29.01 38.34
CA GLU A 413 -42.98 -29.88 37.39
C GLU A 413 -41.61 -29.22 37.02
N PRO A 414 -40.49 -29.95 37.15
CA PRO A 414 -39.15 -29.35 37.11
C PRO A 414 -38.75 -28.87 35.74
N LEU A 415 -39.27 -29.44 34.68
CA LEU A 415 -38.89 -29.11 33.30
C LEU A 415 -39.66 -27.91 32.79
N LYS A 416 -40.98 -27.87 32.96
CA LYS A 416 -41.85 -26.77 32.51
C LYS A 416 -42.03 -25.66 33.54
N PHE A 417 -41.59 -25.92 34.75
CA PHE A 417 -41.77 -25.03 35.90
C PHE A 417 -43.23 -24.61 36.09
N LYS A 418 -44.13 -25.55 35.84
CA LYS A 418 -45.57 -25.31 36.01
C LYS A 418 -46.08 -25.88 37.32
N PRO A 419 -46.94 -25.13 38.03
CA PRO A 419 -47.60 -25.66 39.19
C PRO A 419 -48.58 -26.76 38.81
N ASN A 420 -48.57 -27.86 39.57
CA ASN A 420 -49.51 -28.94 39.38
C ASN A 420 -50.91 -28.64 40.02
N ILE A 421 -51.92 -29.00 39.26
CA ILE A 421 -53.31 -28.68 39.64
C ILE A 421 -53.92 -29.90 40.37
N ASN A 422 -54.45 -29.61 41.55
CA ASN A 422 -55.25 -30.57 42.34
C ASN A 422 -56.75 -30.55 41.91
N LEU A 423 -57.06 -31.09 40.72
CA LEU A 423 -58.38 -31.03 40.11
C LEU A 423 -59.32 -31.97 40.78
N THR A 424 -58.83 -33.09 41.30
CA THR A 424 -59.72 -34.16 41.90
C THR A 424 -59.83 -34.11 43.39
N MET A 425 -59.07 -33.22 44.03
CA MET A 425 -58.94 -33.18 45.47
C MET A 425 -58.57 -34.55 46.07
N GLN A 426 -57.87 -35.35 45.35
CA GLN A 426 -57.52 -36.72 45.67
C GLN A 426 -56.66 -36.80 46.95
N TYR A 427 -55.90 -35.81 47.22
CA TYR A 427 -55.09 -35.66 48.42
C TYR A 427 -55.47 -34.36 49.11
N GLY A 428 -55.91 -34.48 50.37
CA GLY A 428 -56.31 -33.32 51.19
C GLY A 428 -57.75 -32.85 50.99
N SER A 429 -58.26 -32.13 51.95
CA SER A 429 -59.52 -31.45 51.79
C SER A 429 -59.33 -30.16 51.04
N ALA A 430 -59.92 -30.02 49.93
CA ALA A 430 -60.05 -28.72 49.27
C ALA A 430 -61.42 -28.22 49.55
N PRO A 431 -61.60 -27.20 50.35
CA PRO A 431 -62.83 -26.51 50.45
C PRO A 431 -63.19 -25.79 49.23
N ALA A 432 -64.37 -25.77 48.81
CA ALA A 432 -64.93 -25.10 47.67
C ALA A 432 -64.95 -23.56 47.81
N CYS A 433 -63.97 -22.98 48.50
CA CYS A 433 -64.08 -21.56 48.86
C CYS A 433 -63.44 -20.59 47.86
N ALA A 434 -62.60 -21.06 46.99
CA ALA A 434 -62.05 -20.21 45.89
C ALA A 434 -61.39 -21.01 44.80
N PRO A 435 -61.53 -20.62 43.52
CA PRO A 435 -60.83 -21.23 42.41
C PRO A 435 -59.32 -21.14 42.54
N SER A 436 -58.81 -20.15 43.24
CA SER A 436 -57.36 -19.95 43.51
C SER A 436 -56.68 -21.07 44.26
N ARG A 437 -57.44 -22.01 44.83
CA ARG A 437 -56.91 -23.15 45.61
C ARG A 437 -56.60 -24.38 44.80
N GLN A 438 -56.91 -24.42 43.54
CA GLN A 438 -56.67 -25.61 42.67
C GLN A 438 -55.18 -26.04 42.58
N TRP A 439 -54.28 -25.22 43.01
CA TRP A 439 -52.85 -25.55 43.07
C TRP A 439 -52.33 -25.99 44.41
N ASN A 440 -53.22 -26.03 45.46
CA ASN A 440 -52.90 -26.42 46.81
C ASN A 440 -53.30 -27.87 47.07
N TYR A 441 -52.37 -28.58 47.70
CA TYR A 441 -52.68 -29.90 48.33
C TYR A 441 -52.64 -29.66 49.81
N GLU A 442 -53.84 -29.67 50.46
CA GLU A 442 -54.05 -29.18 51.80
C GLU A 442 -54.43 -30.30 52.72
N TYR A 443 -53.78 -30.45 53.90
CA TYR A 443 -53.99 -31.43 54.91
C TYR A 443 -54.05 -30.75 56.25
N THR A 444 -55.12 -31.03 57.03
CA THR A 444 -55.07 -30.53 58.41
C THR A 444 -53.98 -31.29 59.17
N TYR A 445 -53.25 -30.57 60.00
CA TYR A 445 -52.20 -31.19 60.84
C TYR A 445 -52.68 -31.50 62.27
N LEU A 446 -53.99 -31.29 62.62
CA LEU A 446 -54.56 -31.51 63.98
C LEU A 446 -54.75 -32.97 64.36
N ASN A 447 -54.90 -33.89 63.39
CA ASN A 447 -55.10 -35.31 63.66
C ASN A 447 -54.11 -36.19 62.91
N SER A 448 -53.81 -37.37 63.49
CA SER A 448 -52.79 -38.26 62.92
C SER A 448 -53.20 -38.86 61.55
N GLY A 449 -54.50 -39.08 61.32
CA GLY A 449 -54.96 -39.59 60.00
C GLY A 449 -54.68 -38.64 58.86
N SER A 450 -54.92 -37.31 59.03
CA SER A 450 -54.59 -36.32 58.02
C SER A 450 -53.08 -36.15 57.84
N ARG A 451 -52.35 -36.27 59.00
CA ARG A 451 -50.85 -36.23 58.86
C ARG A 451 -50.30 -37.43 58.08
N ASN A 452 -50.96 -38.61 58.27
CA ASN A 452 -50.62 -39.81 57.49
C ASN A 452 -50.92 -39.62 55.96
N LEU A 453 -52.06 -38.98 55.63
CA LEU A 453 -52.40 -38.64 54.26
C LEU A 453 -51.38 -37.70 53.66
N ALA A 454 -50.91 -36.70 54.42
CA ALA A 454 -49.83 -35.79 53.95
C ALA A 454 -48.50 -36.53 53.67
N MET A 455 -48.15 -37.52 54.58
CA MET A 455 -46.96 -38.34 54.33
C MET A 455 -47.09 -39.18 53.06
N ASN A 456 -48.24 -39.83 52.87
CA ASN A 456 -48.51 -40.62 51.65
C ASN A 456 -48.47 -39.75 50.39
N PHE A 457 -48.96 -38.51 50.48
CA PHE A 457 -48.79 -37.53 49.34
C PHE A 457 -47.37 -37.22 49.12
N MET A 458 -46.58 -36.94 50.15
CA MET A 458 -45.12 -36.70 49.94
C MET A 458 -44.42 -37.88 49.22
N ASP A 459 -44.85 -39.11 49.51
CA ASP A 459 -44.34 -40.31 48.86
C ASP A 459 -44.79 -40.41 47.39
N SER A 460 -46.00 -39.97 47.06
CA SER A 460 -46.57 -40.02 45.74
C SER A 460 -46.02 -38.95 44.76
N ILE A 461 -45.38 -37.88 45.27
CA ILE A 461 -44.77 -36.85 44.42
C ILE A 461 -43.64 -37.51 43.60
N PRO A 462 -43.63 -37.33 42.33
CA PRO A 462 -42.52 -37.86 41.48
C PRO A 462 -41.14 -37.29 41.85
N ASP A 463 -40.11 -38.11 41.71
CA ASP A 463 -38.74 -37.65 41.92
C ASP A 463 -38.37 -36.53 40.94
N GLY A 464 -37.55 -35.58 41.40
CA GLY A 464 -37.15 -34.39 40.67
C GLY A 464 -38.13 -33.22 40.75
N TRP A 465 -39.36 -33.41 41.25
CA TRP A 465 -40.32 -32.31 41.41
C TRP A 465 -39.96 -31.38 42.57
N ILE A 466 -40.23 -30.08 42.36
CA ILE A 466 -39.99 -29.03 43.36
C ILE A 466 -41.21 -28.92 44.22
N VAL A 467 -41.02 -28.97 45.52
CA VAL A 467 -42.05 -28.95 46.52
C VAL A 467 -41.92 -27.76 47.46
N VAL A 468 -42.96 -26.95 47.58
CA VAL A 468 -43.06 -25.88 48.55
C VAL A 468 -44.02 -26.33 49.62
N VAL A 469 -43.58 -26.43 50.87
CA VAL A 469 -44.37 -26.81 52.04
C VAL A 469 -44.48 -25.59 52.93
N ARG A 470 -45.70 -25.32 53.38
CA ARG A 470 -45.98 -24.25 54.36
C ARG A 470 -47.14 -24.63 55.21
N ASN A 471 -47.13 -24.16 56.47
CA ASN A 471 -48.26 -24.37 57.38
C ASN A 471 -49.10 -23.10 57.43
N ILE A 472 -50.41 -23.29 57.53
CA ILE A 472 -51.32 -22.21 57.82
C ILE A 472 -51.75 -22.36 59.32
N MET A 473 -51.63 -21.28 60.07
CA MET A 473 -52.01 -21.19 61.50
C MET A 473 -53.15 -20.21 61.66
N ASN A 474 -54.12 -20.57 62.50
CA ASN A 474 -55.16 -19.62 62.90
C ASN A 474 -54.73 -18.75 64.10
N ASN A 475 -55.41 -17.62 64.27
CA ASN A 475 -55.20 -16.71 65.37
C ASN A 475 -55.53 -17.43 66.67
N GLY A 476 -54.65 -17.32 67.68
CA GLY A 476 -54.79 -17.97 68.98
C GLY A 476 -54.07 -19.32 69.15
N GLN A 477 -53.43 -19.87 68.09
CA GLN A 477 -52.59 -21.07 68.21
C GLN A 477 -51.27 -20.69 68.90
N VAL A 478 -50.99 -21.09 70.04
CA VAL A 478 -49.80 -20.76 70.85
C VAL A 478 -48.92 -21.94 71.18
N GLY A 479 -49.49 -23.14 71.27
CA GLY A 479 -48.78 -24.38 71.61
C GLY A 479 -47.90 -24.92 70.51
N GLY A 480 -46.84 -25.63 70.84
CA GLY A 480 -45.98 -26.38 69.83
C GLY A 480 -46.71 -27.61 69.37
N PHE A 481 -47.00 -27.70 68.12
CA PHE A 481 -47.70 -28.83 67.48
C PHE A 481 -46.76 -29.94 67.05
N ILE A 482 -45.45 -29.72 67.02
CA ILE A 482 -44.45 -30.67 66.51
C ILE A 482 -44.34 -31.92 67.42
N ASP A 483 -44.49 -31.80 68.72
CA ASP A 483 -44.44 -32.94 69.61
C ASP A 483 -45.63 -33.90 69.39
N GLU A 484 -46.78 -33.38 69.04
CA GLU A 484 -47.90 -34.21 68.58
C GLU A 484 -47.56 -34.99 67.31
N TRP A 485 -46.82 -34.33 66.32
CA TRP A 485 -46.43 -34.99 65.12
C TRP A 485 -45.40 -36.09 65.42
N LYS A 486 -44.49 -35.90 66.39
CA LYS A 486 -43.54 -36.92 66.80
C LYS A 486 -44.26 -38.13 67.44
N ASN A 487 -45.31 -37.90 68.26
CA ASN A 487 -46.09 -38.92 68.96
C ASN A 487 -46.82 -39.84 68.00
N ASP A 488 -47.01 -39.45 66.67
CA ASP A 488 -47.58 -40.35 65.68
C ASP A 488 -46.76 -41.62 65.52
N THR A 489 -45.50 -41.64 65.91
CA THR A 489 -44.68 -42.83 65.94
C THR A 489 -45.23 -43.95 66.82
N LEU A 490 -46.01 -43.59 67.81
CA LEU A 490 -46.69 -44.54 68.70
C LEU A 490 -47.81 -45.34 68.01
N ILE A 491 -48.37 -44.74 66.92
CA ILE A 491 -49.41 -45.34 66.08
C ILE A 491 -48.83 -45.98 64.80
N ASN A 492 -47.91 -45.29 64.15
CA ASN A 492 -47.41 -45.63 62.83
C ASN A 492 -46.09 -46.47 62.86
N GLY A 493 -45.46 -46.57 64.03
CA GLY A 493 -44.17 -47.24 64.23
C GLY A 493 -42.97 -46.25 64.28
N SER A 494 -41.88 -46.72 64.84
CA SER A 494 -40.69 -45.90 65.09
C SER A 494 -40.20 -45.21 63.83
N GLY A 495 -39.95 -43.92 63.90
CA GLY A 495 -39.50 -43.04 62.81
C GLY A 495 -40.56 -42.73 61.74
N LYS A 496 -41.80 -43.16 61.93
CA LYS A 496 -42.90 -42.95 60.98
C LYS A 496 -43.86 -41.88 61.47
N SER A 497 -43.49 -40.63 61.30
CA SER A 497 -44.36 -39.50 61.54
C SER A 497 -44.10 -38.36 60.60
N LEU A 498 -45.00 -37.41 60.45
CA LEU A 498 -44.83 -36.25 59.59
C LEU A 498 -43.58 -35.45 59.98
N TYR A 499 -43.25 -35.36 61.26
CA TYR A 499 -41.99 -34.78 61.69
C TYR A 499 -40.76 -35.47 61.10
N HIS A 500 -40.68 -36.79 61.22
CA HIS A 500 -39.56 -37.57 60.67
C HIS A 500 -39.53 -37.47 59.15
N LYS A 501 -40.65 -37.45 58.47
CA LYS A 501 -40.80 -37.32 57.05
C LYS A 501 -40.25 -35.99 56.54
N LEU A 502 -40.62 -34.88 57.12
CA LEU A 502 -40.11 -33.54 56.76
C LEU A 502 -38.60 -33.45 57.05
N LYS A 503 -38.19 -34.06 58.18
CA LYS A 503 -36.73 -34.08 58.48
C LYS A 503 -35.93 -34.93 57.48
N SER A 504 -36.49 -36.05 57.04
CA SER A 504 -35.82 -36.89 56.02
C SER A 504 -35.64 -36.21 54.67
N VAL A 505 -36.41 -35.20 54.31
CA VAL A 505 -36.25 -34.39 53.13
C VAL A 505 -35.45 -33.10 53.41
N GLY A 506 -34.81 -33.02 54.62
CA GLY A 506 -33.86 -31.97 54.98
C GLY A 506 -34.35 -30.76 55.71
N PHE A 507 -35.64 -30.81 56.28
CA PHE A 507 -36.17 -29.69 57.05
C PHE A 507 -35.69 -29.76 58.51
N ASN A 508 -34.42 -29.43 58.74
CA ASN A 508 -33.80 -29.52 60.07
C ASN A 508 -34.28 -28.46 61.04
N GLN A 509 -34.78 -27.31 60.60
CA GLN A 509 -35.29 -26.24 61.48
C GLN A 509 -36.57 -26.65 62.22
N ILE A 510 -37.20 -27.74 61.79
CA ILE A 510 -38.39 -28.28 62.51
C ILE A 510 -38.11 -28.62 63.99
N ASP A 511 -36.83 -28.85 64.35
CA ASP A 511 -36.39 -29.12 65.73
C ASP A 511 -36.49 -27.88 66.64
N SER A 512 -36.59 -26.69 66.15
CA SER A 512 -36.59 -25.41 66.82
C SER A 512 -37.99 -24.96 67.23
N PHE A 513 -39.07 -25.75 67.00
CA PHE A 513 -40.45 -25.39 67.24
C PHE A 513 -40.83 -25.67 68.67
N THR A 514 -40.52 -24.78 69.60
CA THR A 514 -40.96 -24.80 70.97
C THR A 514 -42.33 -24.14 71.21
N SER A 515 -42.82 -23.41 70.19
CA SER A 515 -44.14 -22.77 70.14
C SER A 515 -44.66 -22.81 68.70
N ALA A 516 -45.88 -22.42 68.43
CA ALA A 516 -46.42 -22.31 67.09
C ALA A 516 -45.59 -21.33 66.25
N ARG A 517 -45.18 -21.74 65.11
CA ARG A 517 -44.35 -20.96 64.15
C ARG A 517 -44.89 -21.14 62.75
N ALA A 518 -44.95 -20.06 61.94
CA ALA A 518 -45.13 -20.14 60.53
C ALA A 518 -43.82 -20.58 59.89
N PHE A 519 -43.88 -21.44 58.91
CA PHE A 519 -42.73 -21.88 58.15
C PHE A 519 -43.01 -21.97 56.65
N ILE A 520 -41.92 -21.85 55.84
CA ILE A 520 -41.87 -22.14 54.43
C ILE A 520 -40.68 -23.08 54.24
N TYR A 521 -40.90 -24.19 53.57
CA TYR A 521 -39.82 -25.11 53.22
C TYR A 521 -39.86 -25.45 51.72
N ILE A 522 -38.75 -25.34 51.02
CA ILE A 522 -38.67 -25.63 49.62
C ILE A 522 -37.59 -26.70 49.40
N TYR A 523 -37.97 -27.84 48.84
CA TYR A 523 -37.04 -28.92 48.49
C TYR A 523 -37.37 -29.53 47.14
N LYS A 524 -36.42 -30.34 46.61
CA LYS A 524 -36.61 -31.11 45.38
C LYS A 524 -36.64 -32.59 45.75
N LYS A 525 -37.73 -33.27 45.39
CA LYS A 525 -37.96 -34.67 45.79
C LYS A 525 -36.92 -35.60 45.14
N GLY A 526 -36.25 -36.44 45.94
CA GLY A 526 -35.28 -37.41 45.48
C GLY A 526 -33.95 -36.83 44.95
N ASP A 527 -33.74 -35.53 45.02
CA ASP A 527 -32.49 -34.90 44.53
C ASP A 527 -31.61 -34.43 45.70
N ASN A 528 -30.63 -35.28 46.06
CA ASN A 528 -29.69 -34.99 47.15
C ASN A 528 -28.68 -33.87 46.82
N SER A 529 -28.56 -33.48 45.56
CA SER A 529 -27.70 -32.38 45.15
C SER A 529 -28.36 -30.99 45.30
N PHE A 530 -29.70 -30.97 45.42
CA PHE A 530 -30.46 -29.77 45.60
C PHE A 530 -30.34 -29.27 47.05
N THR A 531 -29.91 -28.05 47.20
CA THR A 531 -29.87 -27.38 48.53
C THR A 531 -31.26 -26.86 48.89
N PRO A 532 -31.98 -27.47 49.85
CA PRO A 532 -33.28 -26.96 50.31
C PRO A 532 -33.17 -25.55 50.86
N ALA A 533 -34.29 -24.85 50.89
CA ALA A 533 -34.38 -23.54 51.49
C ALA A 533 -35.55 -23.52 52.50
N SER A 534 -35.36 -22.85 53.62
CA SER A 534 -36.39 -22.75 54.69
C SER A 534 -36.41 -21.34 55.28
N ALA A 535 -37.56 -20.93 55.72
CA ALA A 535 -37.80 -19.79 56.59
C ALA A 535 -38.80 -20.19 57.73
N VAL A 536 -38.46 -19.79 58.93
CA VAL A 536 -39.26 -20.02 60.11
C VAL A 536 -39.47 -18.70 60.87
N SER A 537 -40.69 -18.39 61.31
CA SER A 537 -41.01 -17.17 62.03
C SER A 537 -40.31 -17.11 63.38
N ALA A 538 -39.87 -15.94 63.82
CA ALA A 538 -39.24 -15.70 65.14
C ALA A 538 -40.29 -15.71 66.24
N GLY A 539 -41.48 -15.18 65.93
CA GLY A 539 -42.66 -15.18 66.85
C GLY A 539 -43.85 -15.84 66.13
N ILE A 540 -44.92 -16.00 66.93
CA ILE A 540 -46.18 -16.65 66.48
C ILE A 540 -46.87 -15.86 65.40
N TYR A 541 -46.79 -14.51 65.42
CA TYR A 541 -47.51 -13.58 64.52
C TYR A 541 -46.66 -12.98 63.46
N ASP A 542 -45.38 -13.39 63.28
CA ASP A 542 -44.50 -12.83 62.32
C ASP A 542 -44.85 -13.35 60.93
N VAL A 543 -44.82 -12.42 60.00
CA VAL A 543 -44.92 -12.75 58.61
C VAL A 543 -43.46 -13.05 58.04
N ILE A 544 -43.35 -14.11 57.33
CA ILE A 544 -42.08 -14.55 56.73
C ILE A 544 -42.19 -14.62 55.23
N SER A 545 -41.07 -14.42 54.56
CA SER A 545 -40.94 -14.65 53.12
C SER A 545 -39.68 -15.43 52.79
N LEU A 546 -39.72 -16.17 51.70
CA LEU A 546 -38.59 -16.94 51.16
C LEU A 546 -38.59 -16.86 49.65
N THR A 547 -37.45 -16.53 49.10
CA THR A 547 -37.20 -16.61 47.68
C THR A 547 -36.19 -17.72 47.40
N LYS A 548 -36.51 -18.62 46.49
CA LYS A 548 -35.59 -19.66 46.01
C LYS A 548 -35.40 -19.53 44.50
N ASN A 549 -34.19 -19.25 44.10
CA ASN A 549 -33.81 -19.26 42.67
C ASN A 549 -33.67 -20.71 42.21
N LEU A 550 -34.16 -20.96 41.00
CA LEU A 550 -34.25 -22.27 40.40
C LEU A 550 -33.86 -22.18 38.93
N LYS A 551 -33.68 -23.28 38.28
CA LYS A 551 -33.40 -23.36 36.84
C LYS A 551 -34.20 -24.50 36.23
N SER A 552 -34.70 -24.26 34.99
CA SER A 552 -35.23 -25.31 34.13
C SER A 552 -34.48 -25.30 32.78
N PRO A 553 -34.39 -26.39 32.05
CA PRO A 553 -33.86 -26.37 30.69
C PRO A 553 -34.80 -25.58 29.78
N ASP A 554 -34.20 -24.89 28.77
CA ASP A 554 -35.00 -24.29 27.69
C ASP A 554 -35.63 -25.41 26.82
N THR A 555 -36.50 -25.01 25.92
CA THR A 555 -37.12 -25.90 24.92
C THR A 555 -36.74 -25.59 23.50
N LEU A 556 -36.02 -24.46 23.30
CA LEU A 556 -35.68 -23.90 22.01
C LEU A 556 -34.26 -23.40 22.03
N GLY A 557 -33.49 -23.72 20.99
CA GLY A 557 -32.15 -23.18 20.77
C GLY A 557 -31.83 -23.07 19.30
N TYR A 558 -30.81 -22.28 19.00
CA TYR A 558 -30.35 -22.12 17.64
C TYR A 558 -28.86 -22.41 17.51
N LEU A 559 -28.51 -23.04 16.39
CA LEU A 559 -27.13 -23.31 15.98
C LEU A 559 -26.90 -22.65 14.64
N THR A 560 -25.83 -21.81 14.50
CA THR A 560 -25.48 -21.20 13.22
C THR A 560 -24.08 -21.61 12.82
N SER A 561 -23.92 -22.13 11.59
CA SER A 561 -22.63 -22.59 11.07
C SER A 561 -21.65 -21.43 10.84
N PRO A 562 -20.34 -21.71 10.77
CA PRO A 562 -19.41 -20.79 10.10
C PRO A 562 -19.87 -20.47 8.68
N LEU A 563 -19.24 -19.47 8.06
CA LEU A 563 -19.42 -19.18 6.64
C LEU A 563 -18.81 -20.29 5.79
N PHE A 564 -19.58 -20.84 4.85
CA PHE A 564 -19.14 -21.75 3.80
C PHE A 564 -19.13 -21.01 2.46
N GLY A 565 -18.08 -21.09 1.72
CA GLY A 565 -17.93 -20.45 0.41
C GLY A 565 -16.45 -20.14 0.16
N ARG A 566 -16.09 -19.78 -1.07
CA ARG A 566 -16.94 -19.57 -2.24
C ARG A 566 -17.14 -20.84 -3.07
N ALA A 567 -18.07 -20.80 -4.02
CA ALA A 567 -18.38 -21.92 -4.92
C ALA A 567 -18.62 -21.42 -6.35
N LYS A 568 -18.35 -22.25 -7.37
CA LYS A 568 -18.74 -22.00 -8.77
C LYS A 568 -20.23 -22.26 -8.99
N ALA A 569 -20.76 -23.26 -8.29
CA ALA A 569 -22.18 -23.59 -8.25
C ALA A 569 -22.48 -24.37 -6.98
N TRP A 570 -23.51 -24.02 -6.26
CA TRP A 570 -24.02 -24.78 -5.14
C TRP A 570 -24.75 -26.02 -5.65
N LYS A 571 -24.75 -27.12 -4.87
CA LYS A 571 -25.42 -28.38 -5.28
C LYS A 571 -26.44 -28.83 -4.25
N GLN A 572 -26.00 -29.35 -3.11
CA GLN A 572 -26.88 -29.95 -2.10
C GLN A 572 -26.49 -29.52 -0.69
N LEU A 573 -27.53 -29.31 0.13
CA LEU A 573 -27.42 -29.33 1.58
C LEU A 573 -27.67 -30.76 2.07
N LYS A 574 -26.81 -31.28 2.95
CA LYS A 574 -26.98 -32.53 3.66
C LYS A 574 -26.77 -32.32 5.16
N TRP A 575 -27.69 -32.77 5.98
CA TRP A 575 -27.54 -32.69 7.43
C TRP A 575 -28.09 -33.93 8.12
N ARG A 576 -27.47 -34.35 9.21
CA ARG A 576 -27.84 -35.56 9.96
C ARG A 576 -27.63 -35.34 11.44
N GLY A 577 -28.43 -36.05 12.24
CA GLY A 577 -28.31 -36.10 13.68
C GLY A 577 -29.22 -37.20 14.23
N SER A 578 -29.42 -37.16 15.51
CA SER A 578 -30.25 -38.13 16.22
C SER A 578 -31.04 -37.49 17.38
N SER A 579 -32.16 -38.09 17.72
CA SER A 579 -32.99 -37.72 18.89
C SER A 579 -32.56 -38.45 20.16
N SER A 580 -31.35 -38.99 20.23
CA SER A 580 -30.85 -39.65 21.46
C SER A 580 -30.43 -38.63 22.52
N PRO A 581 -30.81 -38.77 23.79
CA PRO A 581 -31.31 -40.00 24.43
C PRO A 581 -32.84 -40.10 24.57
N ASP A 582 -33.61 -39.41 23.74
CA ASP A 582 -35.05 -39.30 23.92
C ASP A 582 -35.80 -40.62 23.82
N ILE A 583 -36.80 -40.82 24.67
CA ILE A 583 -37.69 -41.96 24.67
C ILE A 583 -38.94 -41.67 23.84
N LEU A 584 -39.40 -40.39 23.86
CA LEU A 584 -40.60 -39.94 23.15
C LEU A 584 -40.21 -39.07 21.93
N PRO A 585 -40.98 -39.12 20.83
CA PRO A 585 -40.72 -38.28 19.65
C PRO A 585 -41.05 -36.80 19.92
N GLY A 586 -40.08 -36.03 20.40
CA GLY A 586 -40.22 -34.61 20.79
C GLY A 586 -39.49 -33.63 19.87
N ASP A 587 -38.40 -34.07 19.27
CA ASP A 587 -37.55 -33.23 18.47
C ASP A 587 -38.19 -32.74 17.18
N ARG A 588 -38.09 -31.44 16.95
CA ARG A 588 -38.55 -30.73 15.73
C ARG A 588 -37.46 -29.80 15.22
N PRO A 589 -36.32 -30.37 14.77
CA PRO A 589 -35.27 -29.56 14.17
C PRO A 589 -35.67 -29.09 12.78
N THR A 590 -35.36 -27.84 12.47
CA THR A 590 -35.45 -27.31 11.11
C THR A 590 -34.16 -26.54 10.77
N VAL A 591 -33.76 -26.59 9.49
CA VAL A 591 -32.58 -25.89 9.01
C VAL A 591 -32.99 -24.82 8.01
N ASP A 592 -32.48 -23.62 8.19
CA ASP A 592 -32.56 -22.53 7.22
C ASP A 592 -31.25 -22.43 6.46
N VAL A 593 -31.32 -22.13 5.16
CA VAL A 593 -30.15 -21.81 4.32
C VAL A 593 -30.13 -20.29 4.14
N ILE A 594 -29.08 -19.67 4.59
CA ILE A 594 -28.87 -18.24 4.56
C ILE A 594 -27.77 -17.94 3.53
N GLY A 595 -28.12 -17.17 2.51
CA GLY A 595 -27.16 -16.62 1.55
C GLY A 595 -26.52 -15.36 2.10
N VAL A 596 -25.21 -15.22 1.91
CA VAL A 596 -24.45 -14.04 2.33
C VAL A 596 -23.78 -13.45 1.08
N ASP A 597 -24.10 -12.20 0.81
CA ASP A 597 -23.55 -11.49 -0.35
C ASP A 597 -22.08 -11.08 -0.15
N ALA A 598 -21.49 -10.44 -1.14
CA ALA A 598 -20.10 -9.96 -1.11
C ALA A 598 -19.86 -8.86 -0.04
N ASN A 599 -20.92 -8.19 0.40
CA ASN A 599 -20.87 -7.13 1.42
C ASN A 599 -21.15 -7.68 2.84
N GLY A 600 -21.40 -9.00 2.95
CA GLY A 600 -21.70 -9.64 4.23
C GLY A 600 -23.19 -9.54 4.64
N VAL A 601 -24.08 -9.11 3.74
CA VAL A 601 -25.52 -9.01 4.02
C VAL A 601 -26.15 -10.40 3.92
N GLU A 602 -26.88 -10.79 4.97
CA GLU A 602 -27.54 -12.08 5.07
C GLU A 602 -28.98 -12.04 4.54
N SER A 603 -29.36 -13.09 3.79
CA SER A 603 -30.71 -13.29 3.28
C SER A 603 -31.12 -14.75 3.43
N THR A 604 -32.27 -15.04 4.02
CA THR A 604 -32.80 -16.40 4.11
C THR A 604 -33.33 -16.86 2.75
N LEU A 605 -32.67 -17.86 2.16
CA LEU A 605 -33.00 -18.41 0.85
C LEU A 605 -33.99 -19.58 0.93
N TYR A 606 -33.79 -20.46 1.90
CA TYR A 606 -34.71 -21.54 2.22
C TYR A 606 -34.93 -21.56 3.72
N SER A 607 -36.15 -21.82 4.15
CA SER A 607 -36.52 -21.79 5.56
C SER A 607 -37.24 -23.06 5.99
N ASN A 608 -37.07 -23.45 7.25
CA ASN A 608 -37.78 -24.56 7.91
C ASN A 608 -37.64 -25.91 7.22
N LEU A 609 -36.47 -26.24 6.67
CA LEU A 609 -36.18 -27.58 6.11
C LEU A 609 -36.14 -28.61 7.25
N GLY A 610 -37.15 -29.46 7.34
CA GLY A 610 -37.30 -30.44 8.41
C GLY A 610 -36.59 -31.75 8.17
N ILE A 611 -36.80 -32.76 9.05
CA ILE A 611 -36.16 -34.10 8.99
C ILE A 611 -36.40 -34.81 7.64
N ALA A 612 -37.55 -34.56 6.98
CA ALA A 612 -37.85 -35.14 5.66
C ALA A 612 -37.02 -34.52 4.54
N GLN A 613 -36.32 -33.40 4.81
CA GLN A 613 -35.55 -32.61 3.84
C GLN A 613 -34.07 -32.55 4.24
N GLN A 614 -33.54 -33.64 4.77
CA GLN A 614 -32.15 -33.74 5.20
C GLN A 614 -31.14 -33.76 4.03
N ASP A 615 -31.59 -34.15 2.84
CA ASP A 615 -30.90 -34.00 1.55
C ASP A 615 -31.72 -33.04 0.69
N TYR A 616 -31.25 -31.81 0.53
CA TYR A 616 -32.00 -30.78 -0.15
C TYR A 616 -31.21 -30.14 -1.29
N ASP A 617 -31.83 -30.04 -2.48
CA ASP A 617 -31.22 -29.42 -3.65
C ASP A 617 -31.19 -27.90 -3.48
N ILE A 618 -29.99 -27.31 -3.49
CA ILE A 618 -29.74 -25.88 -3.42
C ILE A 618 -29.09 -25.33 -4.69
N SER A 619 -29.13 -26.07 -5.78
CA SER A 619 -28.50 -25.70 -7.06
C SER A 619 -29.10 -24.45 -7.72
N ALA A 620 -30.27 -24.04 -7.30
CA ALA A 620 -30.90 -22.80 -7.75
C ALA A 620 -30.33 -21.52 -7.13
N ILE A 621 -29.45 -21.64 -6.11
CA ILE A 621 -28.79 -20.48 -5.51
C ILE A 621 -27.74 -19.95 -6.46
N ASP A 622 -27.84 -18.66 -6.82
CA ASP A 622 -26.86 -17.97 -7.61
C ASP A 622 -25.58 -17.70 -6.77
N PRO A 623 -24.44 -18.32 -7.13
CA PRO A 623 -23.19 -18.15 -6.39
C PRO A 623 -22.54 -16.76 -6.58
N VAL A 624 -22.96 -15.97 -7.58
CA VAL A 624 -22.50 -14.60 -7.77
C VAL A 624 -23.23 -13.67 -6.80
N ALA A 625 -24.54 -13.83 -6.66
CA ALA A 625 -25.32 -13.06 -5.71
C ALA A 625 -25.01 -13.46 -4.25
N TYR A 626 -24.80 -14.75 -4.01
CA TYR A 626 -24.54 -15.32 -2.70
C TYR A 626 -23.28 -16.21 -2.74
N PRO A 627 -22.08 -15.59 -2.70
CA PRO A 627 -20.81 -16.33 -2.72
C PRO A 627 -20.58 -17.16 -1.46
N TYR A 628 -21.29 -16.86 -0.38
CA TYR A 628 -21.20 -17.61 0.86
C TYR A 628 -22.57 -18.07 1.35
N LEU A 629 -22.56 -19.19 2.09
CA LEU A 629 -23.75 -19.72 2.77
C LEU A 629 -23.49 -19.90 4.26
N ARG A 630 -24.55 -19.69 5.05
CA ARG A 630 -24.65 -20.13 6.44
C ARG A 630 -25.83 -21.07 6.62
N LEU A 631 -25.72 -21.99 7.54
CA LEU A 631 -26.81 -22.88 7.92
C LEU A 631 -27.26 -22.52 9.34
N LYS A 632 -28.56 -22.27 9.52
CA LYS A 632 -29.11 -21.99 10.84
C LYS A 632 -30.12 -23.08 11.22
N MET A 633 -29.80 -23.87 12.23
CA MET A 633 -30.70 -24.87 12.77
C MET A 633 -31.51 -24.29 13.90
N ARG A 634 -32.82 -24.37 13.80
CA ARG A 634 -33.75 -24.17 14.91
C ARG A 634 -33.97 -25.51 15.55
N ASN A 635 -33.66 -25.64 16.83
CA ASN A 635 -33.77 -26.88 17.59
C ASN A 635 -34.89 -26.70 18.63
N LEU A 636 -35.99 -27.45 18.51
CA LEU A 636 -37.15 -27.32 19.37
C LEU A 636 -37.53 -28.72 19.88
N ASP A 637 -37.54 -28.87 21.21
CA ASP A 637 -38.18 -29.99 21.92
C ASP A 637 -38.87 -29.52 23.22
N SER A 638 -40.19 -29.60 23.25
CA SER A 638 -41.00 -29.24 24.37
C SER A 638 -41.53 -30.47 25.17
N ILE A 639 -41.05 -31.68 24.81
CA ILE A 639 -41.47 -32.96 25.44
C ILE A 639 -40.37 -33.48 26.33
N ASN A 640 -39.19 -33.73 25.78
CA ASN A 640 -38.06 -34.30 26.53
C ASN A 640 -37.08 -33.23 27.03
N PHE A 641 -37.15 -31.99 26.53
CA PHE A 641 -36.25 -30.90 26.89
C PHE A 641 -34.76 -31.22 26.59
N SER A 642 -34.52 -32.04 25.61
CA SER A 642 -33.23 -32.43 25.09
C SER A 642 -33.17 -32.06 23.61
N PRO A 643 -32.17 -31.31 23.17
CA PRO A 643 -32.09 -30.89 21.75
C PRO A 643 -31.70 -32.04 20.85
N TYR A 644 -32.20 -32.00 19.61
CA TYR A 644 -31.72 -32.87 18.54
C TYR A 644 -30.20 -32.81 18.39
N GLN A 645 -29.50 -33.94 18.45
CA GLN A 645 -28.06 -34.06 18.44
C GLN A 645 -27.56 -34.01 17.01
N LEU A 646 -27.27 -32.77 16.52
CA LEU A 646 -26.67 -32.55 15.21
C LEU A 646 -25.29 -33.21 15.14
N GLN A 647 -25.10 -34.14 14.21
CA GLN A 647 -23.85 -34.84 13.96
C GLN A 647 -23.02 -34.14 12.90
N TYR A 648 -23.65 -33.73 11.80
CA TYR A 648 -23.02 -32.97 10.75
C TYR A 648 -24.04 -32.19 9.92
N TRP A 649 -23.55 -31.15 9.29
CA TRP A 649 -24.12 -30.55 8.10
C TRP A 649 -23.03 -30.37 7.04
N ARG A 650 -23.41 -30.50 5.77
CA ARG A 650 -22.53 -30.45 4.61
C ARG A 650 -23.19 -29.66 3.50
N VAL A 651 -22.40 -28.88 2.80
CA VAL A 651 -22.82 -28.18 1.58
C VAL A 651 -21.90 -28.62 0.46
N THR A 652 -22.46 -29.32 -0.54
CA THR A 652 -21.69 -29.75 -1.71
C THR A 652 -21.76 -28.69 -2.79
N PHE A 653 -20.70 -28.54 -3.57
CA PHE A 653 -20.58 -27.50 -4.58
C PHE A 653 -19.63 -27.89 -5.72
N THR A 654 -19.67 -27.12 -6.83
CA THR A 654 -18.63 -27.17 -7.86
C THR A 654 -17.50 -26.23 -7.44
N PRO A 655 -16.24 -26.71 -7.34
CA PRO A 655 -15.13 -25.90 -6.87
C PRO A 655 -14.79 -24.75 -7.82
N ILE A 656 -14.33 -23.65 -7.24
CA ILE A 656 -13.73 -22.52 -7.93
C ILE A 656 -12.23 -22.75 -8.10
N PRO A 657 -11.57 -22.05 -9.04
CA PRO A 657 -10.12 -22.03 -9.11
C PRO A 657 -9.50 -21.36 -7.88
N GLU A 658 -8.25 -21.71 -7.60
CA GLU A 658 -7.44 -21.06 -6.55
C GLU A 658 -6.00 -20.96 -7.03
N GLY A 659 -5.42 -19.76 -6.96
CA GLY A 659 -4.06 -19.51 -7.36
C GLY A 659 -3.20 -18.94 -6.24
N VAL A 660 -1.87 -19.03 -6.38
CA VAL A 660 -0.92 -18.54 -5.39
C VAL A 660 0.28 -17.92 -6.09
N LEU A 661 0.70 -16.74 -5.66
CA LEU A 661 1.99 -16.17 -6.04
C LEU A 661 3.13 -17.01 -5.48
N ALA A 662 4.05 -17.40 -6.33
CA ALA A 662 5.13 -18.32 -6.01
C ALA A 662 6.50 -17.79 -6.48
N PRO A 663 6.99 -16.67 -5.93
CA PRO A 663 8.31 -16.12 -6.29
C PRO A 663 9.45 -17.08 -5.97
N ASN A 664 9.25 -17.99 -5.02
CA ASN A 664 10.18 -19.09 -4.71
C ASN A 664 10.27 -20.17 -5.81
N ILE A 665 9.32 -20.22 -6.75
CA ILE A 665 9.39 -21.07 -7.94
C ILE A 665 10.08 -20.32 -9.09
N TYR A 666 9.64 -19.09 -9.36
CA TYR A 666 10.23 -18.25 -10.38
C TYR A 666 9.97 -16.77 -10.12
N ILE A 667 11.05 -16.00 -10.15
CA ILE A 667 11.00 -14.53 -10.18
C ILE A 667 12.10 -13.99 -11.09
N LYS A 668 11.76 -12.98 -11.88
CA LYS A 668 12.70 -12.17 -12.64
C LYS A 668 12.46 -10.71 -12.31
N THR A 669 13.44 -10.06 -11.73
CA THR A 669 13.39 -8.65 -11.33
C THR A 669 14.81 -8.12 -11.10
N LYS A 670 14.93 -6.80 -11.02
CA LYS A 670 16.12 -6.10 -10.55
C LYS A 670 15.70 -5.05 -9.53
N ASP A 671 16.52 -4.84 -8.51
CA ASP A 671 16.26 -3.82 -7.48
C ASP A 671 16.85 -2.45 -7.86
N THR A 672 17.86 -2.44 -8.74
CA THR A 672 18.53 -1.21 -9.23
C THR A 672 18.76 -1.33 -10.73
N LEU A 673 18.37 -0.29 -11.46
CA LEU A 673 18.53 -0.15 -12.90
C LEU A 673 19.11 1.22 -13.23
N GLU A 674 19.68 1.35 -14.44
CA GLU A 674 20.01 2.64 -15.04
C GLU A 674 18.76 3.23 -15.72
N VAL A 675 18.66 4.53 -15.86
CA VAL A 675 17.56 5.16 -16.60
C VAL A 675 17.55 4.65 -18.05
N GLY A 676 16.36 4.24 -18.54
CA GLY A 676 16.18 3.62 -19.87
C GLY A 676 16.46 2.11 -19.91
N GLU A 677 17.06 1.50 -18.87
CA GLU A 677 17.17 0.04 -18.77
C GLU A 677 15.79 -0.57 -18.50
N PRO A 678 15.25 -1.43 -19.39
CA PRO A 678 13.94 -2.00 -19.18
C PRO A 678 13.94 -2.95 -17.98
N LEU A 679 12.98 -2.79 -17.06
CA LEU A 679 12.73 -3.74 -15.98
C LEU A 679 11.87 -4.89 -16.51
N ASP A 680 12.44 -6.07 -16.72
CA ASP A 680 11.70 -7.28 -17.04
C ASP A 680 11.23 -7.94 -15.73
N PHE A 681 10.05 -7.52 -15.28
CA PHE A 681 9.44 -8.01 -14.05
C PHE A 681 8.47 -9.16 -14.35
N LYS A 682 8.74 -10.34 -13.80
CA LYS A 682 7.88 -11.53 -13.91
C LYS A 682 7.97 -12.35 -12.64
N VAL A 683 6.85 -12.89 -12.18
CA VAL A 683 6.76 -13.78 -11.04
C VAL A 683 5.81 -14.95 -11.35
N ALA A 684 6.08 -16.13 -10.81
CA ALA A 684 5.19 -17.29 -10.96
C ALA A 684 3.88 -17.07 -10.20
N PHE A 685 2.76 -17.32 -10.87
CA PHE A 685 1.45 -17.51 -10.26
C PHE A 685 0.97 -18.91 -10.63
N LYS A 686 0.75 -19.75 -9.61
CA LYS A 686 0.44 -21.18 -9.79
C LYS A 686 -0.98 -21.47 -9.38
N ASN A 687 -1.71 -22.19 -10.24
CA ASN A 687 -2.99 -22.79 -9.88
C ASN A 687 -2.77 -23.99 -8.96
N VAL A 688 -3.41 -23.98 -7.79
CA VAL A 688 -3.30 -25.04 -6.76
C VAL A 688 -4.59 -25.83 -6.60
N SER A 689 -5.60 -25.56 -7.43
CA SER A 689 -6.92 -26.17 -7.42
C SER A 689 -7.15 -27.13 -8.61
N PRO A 690 -8.11 -28.06 -8.51
CA PRO A 690 -8.48 -28.92 -9.63
C PRO A 690 -9.29 -28.21 -10.73
N THR A 691 -9.58 -26.93 -10.58
CA THR A 691 -10.37 -26.11 -11.51
C THR A 691 -9.47 -25.11 -12.23
N ALA A 692 -9.62 -24.96 -13.54
CA ALA A 692 -8.88 -24.00 -14.33
C ALA A 692 -9.47 -22.58 -14.19
N PHE A 693 -8.62 -21.57 -14.33
CA PHE A 693 -9.04 -20.19 -14.62
C PHE A 693 -9.26 -20.04 -16.12
N ASP A 694 -10.39 -19.52 -16.50
CA ASP A 694 -10.74 -19.34 -17.91
C ASP A 694 -10.00 -18.14 -18.52
N SER A 695 -9.85 -17.03 -17.79
CA SER A 695 -9.33 -15.75 -18.30
C SER A 695 -8.86 -14.81 -17.18
N LEU A 696 -7.67 -15.06 -16.62
CA LEU A 696 -7.09 -14.24 -15.56
C LEU A 696 -6.72 -12.84 -16.05
N LYS A 697 -7.19 -11.82 -15.36
CA LYS A 697 -6.76 -10.44 -15.47
C LYS A 697 -5.52 -10.22 -14.59
N LEU A 698 -4.57 -9.45 -15.13
CA LEU A 698 -3.36 -9.07 -14.41
C LEU A 698 -3.32 -7.54 -14.37
N LYS A 699 -2.99 -6.98 -13.23
CA LYS A 699 -2.80 -5.54 -13.00
C LYS A 699 -1.38 -5.30 -12.53
N VAL A 700 -0.63 -4.50 -13.30
CA VAL A 700 0.70 -4.02 -12.90
C VAL A 700 0.66 -2.51 -12.86
N VAL A 701 1.04 -1.94 -11.74
CA VAL A 701 1.09 -0.49 -11.50
C VAL A 701 2.47 -0.16 -10.94
N VAL A 702 3.09 0.88 -11.48
CA VAL A 702 4.28 1.49 -10.89
C VAL A 702 3.92 2.87 -10.40
N THR A 703 4.23 3.15 -9.15
CA THR A 703 4.13 4.49 -8.56
C THR A 703 5.54 5.07 -8.51
N ASP A 704 5.77 6.20 -9.17
CA ASP A 704 7.07 6.84 -9.24
C ASP A 704 7.37 7.71 -8.00
N LYS A 705 8.57 8.30 -7.96
CA LYS A 705 9.01 9.19 -6.87
C LYS A 705 8.11 10.41 -6.63
N ASN A 706 7.27 10.78 -7.60
CA ASN A 706 6.35 11.92 -7.51
C ASN A 706 4.91 11.47 -7.17
N ASN A 707 4.71 10.20 -6.75
CA ASN A 707 3.43 9.56 -6.52
C ASN A 707 2.52 9.48 -7.76
N VAL A 708 3.09 9.60 -8.97
CA VAL A 708 2.35 9.38 -10.21
C VAL A 708 2.27 7.89 -10.50
N THR A 709 1.07 7.42 -10.82
CA THR A 709 0.80 6.01 -11.11
C THR A 709 0.88 5.74 -12.62
N HIS A 710 1.68 4.76 -12.99
CA HIS A 710 1.82 4.26 -14.35
C HIS A 710 1.20 2.87 -14.45
N ASN A 711 0.13 2.74 -15.24
CA ASN A 711 -0.58 1.48 -15.42
C ASN A 711 -0.06 0.73 -16.66
N PHE A 712 0.22 -0.56 -16.49
CA PHE A 712 0.68 -1.44 -17.57
C PHE A 712 -0.41 -2.46 -17.91
N PRO A 713 -1.24 -2.23 -18.94
CA PRO A 713 -2.31 -3.14 -19.31
C PRO A 713 -1.74 -4.44 -19.85
N LEU A 714 -2.24 -5.57 -19.34
CA LEU A 714 -1.84 -6.90 -19.72
C LEU A 714 -3.01 -7.66 -20.36
N LYS A 715 -2.69 -8.52 -21.31
CA LYS A 715 -3.68 -9.42 -21.91
C LYS A 715 -4.11 -10.47 -20.89
N ARG A 716 -5.40 -10.77 -20.85
CA ARG A 716 -5.92 -11.88 -20.06
C ARG A 716 -5.38 -13.21 -20.58
N ARG A 717 -5.18 -14.16 -19.66
CA ARG A 717 -4.66 -15.49 -19.99
C ARG A 717 -5.39 -16.57 -19.20
N PRO A 718 -5.71 -17.74 -19.82
CA PRO A 718 -6.18 -18.88 -19.09
C PRO A 718 -5.03 -19.47 -18.25
N LEU A 719 -5.39 -20.18 -17.17
CA LEU A 719 -4.44 -20.92 -16.36
C LEU A 719 -5.03 -22.31 -16.07
N PRO A 720 -4.46 -23.40 -16.61
CA PRO A 720 -4.94 -24.76 -16.40
C PRO A 720 -4.97 -25.17 -14.93
N ALA A 721 -5.76 -26.22 -14.64
CA ALA A 721 -5.87 -26.81 -13.31
C ALA A 721 -4.51 -27.35 -12.80
N ALA A 722 -4.37 -27.42 -11.49
CA ALA A 722 -3.18 -27.93 -10.81
C ALA A 722 -2.78 -29.32 -11.32
N GLY A 723 -1.47 -29.52 -11.54
CA GLY A 723 -0.92 -30.77 -12.08
C GLY A 723 -1.06 -30.96 -13.59
N SER A 724 -1.71 -30.03 -14.29
CA SER A 724 -1.76 -29.97 -15.75
C SER A 724 -0.50 -29.32 -16.31
N PRO A 725 -0.10 -29.60 -17.56
CA PRO A 725 0.93 -28.81 -18.24
C PRO A 725 0.53 -27.33 -18.25
N ASN A 726 1.49 -26.44 -17.91
CA ASN A 726 1.28 -24.98 -17.82
C ASN A 726 0.31 -24.53 -16.72
N ASP A 727 0.22 -25.25 -15.61
CA ASP A 727 -0.51 -24.81 -14.40
C ASP A 727 0.12 -23.59 -13.69
N THR A 728 1.20 -23.07 -14.25
CA THR A 728 1.96 -21.93 -13.71
C THR A 728 2.11 -20.84 -14.77
N LEU A 729 1.66 -19.64 -14.43
CA LEU A 729 1.74 -18.43 -15.26
C LEU A 729 2.90 -17.55 -14.80
N GLN A 730 3.70 -17.02 -15.72
CA GLN A 730 4.61 -15.92 -15.43
C GLN A 730 3.81 -14.60 -15.50
N ALA A 731 3.38 -14.10 -14.35
CA ALA A 731 2.66 -12.86 -14.18
C ALA A 731 3.64 -11.68 -14.16
N GLY A 732 3.41 -10.67 -14.99
CA GLY A 732 4.24 -9.48 -15.08
C GLY A 732 4.47 -9.03 -16.51
N THR A 733 5.34 -8.02 -16.67
CA THR A 733 5.63 -7.36 -17.96
C THR A 733 7.02 -6.74 -17.95
N THR A 734 7.43 -6.24 -19.11
CA THR A 734 8.62 -5.39 -19.24
C THR A 734 8.20 -3.93 -19.10
N ILE A 735 8.83 -3.21 -18.19
CA ILE A 735 8.53 -1.83 -17.84
C ILE A 735 9.61 -0.92 -18.42
N ASP A 736 9.22 0.11 -19.19
CA ASP A 736 10.13 1.16 -19.64
C ASP A 736 10.43 2.10 -18.47
N THR A 737 11.72 2.31 -18.17
CA THR A 737 12.17 3.10 -17.02
C THR A 737 12.61 4.51 -17.36
N LYS A 738 12.49 4.95 -18.61
CA LYS A 738 12.98 6.26 -19.07
C LYS A 738 12.47 7.45 -18.27
N THR A 739 11.26 7.37 -17.76
CA THR A 739 10.61 8.42 -16.97
C THR A 739 10.57 8.12 -15.46
N LEU A 740 11.16 7.00 -15.02
CA LEU A 740 11.03 6.47 -13.68
C LEU A 740 12.29 6.70 -12.81
N ALA A 741 13.08 7.73 -13.09
CA ALA A 741 14.29 8.01 -12.31
C ALA A 741 13.98 8.23 -10.82
N GLY A 742 14.67 7.51 -9.92
CA GLY A 742 14.51 7.53 -8.48
C GLY A 742 13.89 6.25 -7.91
N VAL A 743 13.35 6.32 -6.70
CA VAL A 743 12.68 5.18 -6.06
C VAL A 743 11.28 5.02 -6.63
N ASN A 744 10.94 3.81 -7.00
CA ASN A 744 9.63 3.44 -7.54
C ASN A 744 9.06 2.27 -6.74
N SER A 745 7.73 2.20 -6.64
CA SER A 745 6.99 1.09 -6.04
C SER A 745 6.19 0.38 -7.11
N LEU A 746 6.43 -0.92 -7.27
CA LEU A 746 5.69 -1.80 -8.18
C LEU A 746 4.65 -2.58 -7.39
N PHE A 747 3.42 -2.57 -7.88
CA PHE A 747 2.32 -3.38 -7.41
C PHE A 747 1.87 -4.32 -8.52
N LEU A 748 1.82 -5.62 -8.24
CA LEU A 748 1.18 -6.62 -9.08
C LEU A 748 -0.02 -7.19 -8.34
N ASP A 749 -1.13 -7.33 -9.05
CA ASP A 749 -2.33 -8.02 -8.58
C ASP A 749 -2.85 -8.95 -9.68
N VAL A 750 -3.02 -10.21 -9.33
CA VAL A 750 -3.60 -11.24 -10.19
C VAL A 750 -5.06 -11.40 -9.82
N ASN A 751 -5.95 -11.30 -10.80
CA ASN A 751 -7.41 -11.34 -10.62
C ASN A 751 -7.94 -10.17 -9.74
N PRO A 752 -7.55 -8.92 -10.01
CA PRO A 752 -7.84 -7.75 -9.16
C PRO A 752 -9.33 -7.46 -8.99
N ASP A 753 -10.14 -7.80 -9.97
CA ASP A 753 -11.60 -7.57 -9.94
C ASP A 753 -12.36 -8.77 -9.36
N ASN A 754 -11.65 -9.87 -9.06
CA ASN A 754 -12.20 -11.14 -8.61
C ASN A 754 -13.33 -11.68 -9.54
N ASP A 755 -13.22 -11.39 -10.84
CA ASP A 755 -14.16 -11.84 -11.87
C ASP A 755 -14.01 -13.35 -12.18
N GLN A 756 -12.92 -13.96 -11.76
CA GLN A 756 -12.71 -15.40 -11.62
C GLN A 756 -12.67 -15.71 -10.11
N PRO A 757 -13.80 -15.97 -9.44
CA PRO A 757 -13.83 -16.09 -7.98
C PRO A 757 -12.85 -17.12 -7.44
N GLU A 758 -12.13 -16.74 -6.37
CA GLU A 758 -11.18 -17.57 -5.63
C GLU A 758 -11.57 -17.68 -4.16
N GLN A 759 -11.10 -18.69 -3.43
CA GLN A 759 -11.31 -18.80 -1.97
C GLN A 759 -10.58 -17.66 -1.25
N PHE A 760 -9.36 -17.37 -1.72
CA PHE A 760 -8.50 -16.36 -1.11
C PHE A 760 -8.00 -15.38 -2.18
N HIS A 761 -7.73 -14.15 -1.77
CA HIS A 761 -7.11 -13.13 -2.62
C HIS A 761 -5.83 -12.55 -1.98
N PHE A 762 -5.59 -12.82 -0.70
CA PHE A 762 -4.40 -12.32 0.00
C PHE A 762 -3.07 -12.85 -0.59
N ASN A 763 -3.12 -13.94 -1.33
CA ASN A 763 -2.01 -14.64 -1.98
C ASN A 763 -1.86 -14.29 -3.48
N ASN A 764 -2.58 -13.27 -3.97
CA ASN A 764 -2.65 -12.87 -5.38
C ASN A 764 -1.89 -11.59 -5.70
N PHE A 765 -1.48 -10.82 -4.71
CA PHE A 765 -0.83 -9.54 -4.92
C PHE A 765 0.51 -9.43 -4.20
N LEU A 766 1.36 -8.55 -4.72
CA LEU A 766 2.64 -8.21 -4.11
C LEU A 766 3.01 -6.76 -4.36
N TYR A 767 3.88 -6.27 -3.49
CA TYR A 767 4.54 -4.98 -3.60
C TYR A 767 6.05 -5.18 -3.67
N ARG A 768 6.73 -4.39 -4.52
CA ARG A 768 8.19 -4.38 -4.60
C ARG A 768 8.71 -2.99 -4.93
N SER A 769 9.70 -2.54 -4.18
CA SER A 769 10.41 -1.30 -4.50
C SER A 769 11.60 -1.58 -5.42
N PHE A 770 11.89 -0.67 -6.35
CA PHE A 770 13.09 -0.69 -7.18
C PHE A 770 13.59 0.75 -7.40
N TYR A 771 14.88 0.86 -7.63
CA TYR A 771 15.55 2.14 -7.84
C TYR A 771 16.05 2.27 -9.27
N VAL A 772 15.69 3.36 -9.93
CA VAL A 772 16.23 3.73 -11.24
C VAL A 772 17.24 4.86 -11.04
N LYS A 773 18.50 4.55 -11.23
CA LYS A 773 19.59 5.52 -11.10
C LYS A 773 19.41 6.62 -12.16
N PRO A 774 19.26 7.90 -11.76
CA PRO A 774 19.16 8.99 -12.69
C PRO A 774 20.49 9.16 -13.43
N ASP A 775 20.42 9.58 -14.66
CA ASP A 775 21.56 10.07 -15.40
C ASP A 775 21.78 11.53 -15.03
N SER A 776 22.96 11.84 -14.49
CA SER A 776 23.35 13.17 -14.03
C SER A 776 24.67 13.65 -14.66
N LEU A 777 25.22 12.89 -15.58
CA LEU A 777 26.45 13.23 -16.24
C LEU A 777 26.15 14.02 -17.52
N ASN A 778 26.96 15.04 -17.79
CA ASN A 778 26.79 15.86 -18.96
C ASN A 778 27.42 15.16 -20.19
N PRO A 779 26.76 15.11 -21.33
CA PRO A 779 27.32 14.56 -22.54
C PRO A 779 28.49 15.40 -23.03
N LEU A 780 29.40 14.76 -23.76
CA LEU A 780 30.56 15.40 -24.37
C LEU A 780 30.24 15.85 -25.81
N LEU A 781 30.52 17.12 -26.10
CA LEU A 781 30.36 17.67 -27.44
C LEU A 781 31.74 17.91 -28.04
N ASP A 782 32.01 17.34 -29.22
CA ASP A 782 33.23 17.51 -29.98
C ASP A 782 32.91 18.02 -31.37
N VAL A 783 33.60 19.08 -31.82
CA VAL A 783 33.36 19.74 -33.12
C VAL A 783 34.65 19.93 -33.86
N THR A 784 34.75 19.38 -35.08
CA THR A 784 35.91 19.50 -35.94
C THR A 784 35.52 20.08 -37.30
N PHE A 785 36.41 20.88 -37.88
CA PHE A 785 36.29 21.45 -39.22
C PHE A 785 37.33 20.81 -40.09
N ASP A 786 36.93 20.18 -41.22
CA ASP A 786 37.81 19.44 -42.11
C ASP A 786 38.77 18.50 -41.35
N GLY A 787 38.26 17.87 -40.26
CA GLY A 787 38.99 16.95 -39.39
C GLY A 787 39.87 17.59 -38.31
N VAL A 788 39.93 18.91 -38.20
CA VAL A 788 40.76 19.63 -37.22
C VAL A 788 39.93 20.50 -36.30
N HIS A 789 40.34 20.65 -35.02
CA HIS A 789 39.79 21.68 -34.15
C HIS A 789 40.32 23.05 -34.50
N ILE A 790 39.47 24.03 -34.63
CA ILE A 790 39.84 25.41 -34.95
C ILE A 790 39.85 26.31 -33.71
N LEU A 791 40.67 27.34 -33.76
CA LEU A 791 40.70 28.41 -32.77
C LEU A 791 39.85 29.60 -33.24
N ASN A 792 39.47 30.47 -32.31
CA ASN A 792 38.74 31.68 -32.67
C ASN A 792 39.51 32.52 -33.70
N ARG A 793 38.79 32.90 -34.77
CA ARG A 793 39.28 33.70 -35.92
C ARG A 793 40.19 32.92 -36.89
N ASP A 794 40.24 31.61 -36.79
CA ASP A 794 40.93 30.81 -37.82
C ASP A 794 40.20 30.96 -39.15
N ILE A 795 40.98 30.90 -40.24
CA ILE A 795 40.44 30.89 -41.60
C ILE A 795 40.07 29.48 -41.95
N ILE A 796 38.85 29.30 -42.43
CA ILE A 796 38.32 27.99 -42.85
C ILE A 796 37.82 28.03 -44.29
N SER A 797 37.59 26.88 -44.89
CA SER A 797 36.94 26.75 -46.20
C SER A 797 35.54 27.39 -46.21
N SER A 798 35.15 27.98 -47.36
CA SER A 798 33.75 28.40 -47.53
C SER A 798 32.77 27.22 -47.68
N LYS A 799 33.28 26.00 -47.85
CA LYS A 799 32.52 24.73 -47.88
C LYS A 799 33.18 23.73 -46.95
N PRO A 800 33.20 23.98 -45.65
CA PRO A 800 33.85 23.08 -44.71
C PRO A 800 33.04 21.82 -44.54
N ASP A 801 33.69 20.69 -44.23
CA ASP A 801 33.08 19.48 -43.71
C ASP A 801 33.19 19.53 -42.17
N ILE A 802 32.10 19.90 -41.52
CA ILE A 802 32.06 20.05 -40.08
C ILE A 802 31.45 18.78 -39.49
N LEU A 803 32.23 18.12 -38.64
CA LEU A 803 31.81 16.93 -37.93
C LEU A 803 31.56 17.29 -36.45
N ILE A 804 30.32 17.10 -35.99
CA ILE A 804 29.91 17.27 -34.61
C ILE A 804 29.62 15.89 -34.03
N LYS A 805 30.27 15.56 -32.93
CA LYS A 805 30.01 14.34 -32.17
C LYS A 805 29.44 14.70 -30.80
N LEU A 806 28.27 14.15 -30.49
CA LEU A 806 27.68 14.19 -29.15
C LEU A 806 27.80 12.79 -28.57
N LYS A 807 28.54 12.66 -27.47
CA LYS A 807 28.79 11.38 -26.79
C LYS A 807 28.30 11.42 -25.38
N ASP A 808 27.62 10.36 -24.98
CA ASP A 808 27.05 10.16 -23.63
C ASP A 808 27.44 8.80 -23.09
N GLU A 809 27.52 8.65 -21.75
CA GLU A 809 27.82 7.37 -21.09
C GLU A 809 26.56 6.51 -20.83
N ALA A 810 25.38 7.08 -20.93
CA ALA A 810 24.10 6.38 -20.69
C ALA A 810 23.81 5.36 -21.80
N LYS A 811 24.20 4.12 -21.61
CA LYS A 811 24.10 3.07 -22.65
C LYS A 811 22.66 2.67 -23.00
N TRP A 812 21.70 2.95 -22.14
CA TRP A 812 20.27 2.61 -22.32
C TRP A 812 19.45 3.76 -22.90
N ASN A 813 19.89 5.00 -22.66
CA ASN A 813 19.22 6.21 -23.11
C ASN A 813 19.96 6.82 -24.31
N VAL A 814 19.95 6.06 -25.42
CA VAL A 814 20.78 6.38 -26.60
C VAL A 814 20.39 7.69 -27.28
N LEU A 815 21.39 8.36 -27.87
CA LEU A 815 21.24 9.61 -28.60
C LEU A 815 20.71 9.35 -30.01
N ASP A 816 19.40 9.27 -30.17
CA ASP A 816 18.73 8.93 -31.45
C ASP A 816 17.77 10.02 -31.95
N ASP A 817 17.70 11.18 -31.27
CA ASP A 817 16.79 12.27 -31.61
C ASP A 817 17.52 13.52 -32.06
N THR A 818 17.10 14.07 -33.20
CA THR A 818 17.65 15.29 -33.81
C THR A 818 17.44 16.53 -32.94
N SER A 819 16.46 16.53 -32.03
CA SER A 819 16.20 17.64 -31.11
C SER A 819 17.28 17.83 -30.04
N LEU A 820 18.17 16.84 -29.88
CA LEU A 820 19.25 16.87 -28.89
C LEU A 820 20.41 17.80 -29.29
N VAL A 821 20.51 18.21 -30.57
CA VAL A 821 21.58 19.10 -31.06
C VAL A 821 20.98 20.26 -31.81
N THR A 822 21.48 21.47 -31.51
CA THR A 822 21.13 22.69 -32.25
C THR A 822 22.39 23.29 -32.86
N VAL A 823 22.32 23.67 -34.11
CA VAL A 823 23.41 24.35 -34.83
C VAL A 823 22.93 25.70 -35.32
N GLU A 824 23.60 26.77 -34.87
CA GLU A 824 23.32 28.14 -35.26
C GLU A 824 24.60 28.83 -35.76
N VAL A 825 24.49 29.61 -36.83
CA VAL A 825 25.61 30.36 -37.36
C VAL A 825 25.18 31.82 -37.53
N LYS A 826 25.94 32.71 -36.92
CA LYS A 826 25.83 34.15 -37.13
C LYS A 826 26.70 34.53 -38.30
N TYR A 827 26.10 35.22 -39.28
CA TYR A 827 26.75 35.66 -40.51
C TYR A 827 27.42 37.06 -40.32
N PRO A 828 28.37 37.45 -41.21
CA PRO A 828 29.06 38.74 -41.10
C PRO A 828 28.14 39.96 -41.17
N ASN A 829 26.96 39.82 -41.78
CA ASN A 829 25.92 40.87 -41.81
C ASN A 829 25.11 40.98 -40.49
N GLY A 830 25.44 40.20 -39.46
CA GLY A 830 24.77 40.20 -38.16
C GLY A 830 23.53 39.31 -38.06
N THR A 831 23.12 38.65 -39.16
CA THR A 831 21.96 37.72 -39.13
C THR A 831 22.31 36.37 -38.50
N ASP A 832 21.45 35.87 -37.63
CA ASP A 832 21.55 34.54 -37.03
C ASP A 832 20.77 33.56 -37.92
N HIS A 833 21.40 32.47 -38.29
CA HIS A 833 20.80 31.40 -39.10
C HIS A 833 20.84 30.10 -38.34
N LYS A 834 19.64 29.57 -38.01
CA LYS A 834 19.46 28.24 -37.36
C LYS A 834 19.31 27.20 -38.45
N TYR A 835 20.12 26.15 -38.39
CA TYR A 835 20.03 25.01 -39.29
C TYR A 835 19.13 23.95 -38.70
N TYR A 836 18.27 23.40 -39.57
CA TYR A 836 17.29 22.36 -39.15
C TYR A 836 17.62 21.05 -39.85
N PHE A 837 17.47 19.95 -39.14
CA PHE A 837 17.55 18.62 -39.71
C PHE A 837 16.37 18.41 -40.67
N ARG A 838 16.63 18.44 -41.97
CA ARG A 838 15.69 18.17 -43.05
C ARG A 838 16.30 17.11 -43.96
N ASN A 839 15.50 16.53 -44.86
CA ASN A 839 16.01 15.60 -45.87
C ASN A 839 16.89 16.36 -46.92
N ASN A 840 17.98 16.93 -46.47
CA ASN A 840 19.00 17.57 -47.29
C ASN A 840 20.39 17.16 -46.79
N ASP A 841 21.38 17.27 -47.67
CA ASP A 841 22.77 16.87 -47.38
C ASP A 841 23.54 17.91 -46.53
N THR A 842 22.94 19.07 -46.21
CA THR A 842 23.62 20.16 -45.49
C THR A 842 23.83 19.84 -44.03
N LEU A 843 22.78 19.28 -43.33
CA LEU A 843 22.86 18.89 -41.95
C LEU A 843 22.25 17.50 -41.79
N ARG A 844 23.10 16.51 -41.54
CA ARG A 844 22.70 15.10 -41.46
C ARG A 844 23.01 14.55 -40.08
N PHE A 845 22.01 13.98 -39.43
CA PHE A 845 22.12 13.29 -38.15
C PHE A 845 22.26 11.78 -38.35
N THR A 846 23.21 11.19 -37.65
CA THR A 846 23.35 9.74 -37.53
C THR A 846 23.23 9.36 -36.07
N ALA A 847 22.19 8.60 -35.73
CA ALA A 847 21.90 8.16 -34.37
C ALA A 847 22.98 7.23 -33.82
N ALA A 848 23.12 7.20 -32.52
CA ALA A 848 24.07 6.37 -31.77
C ALA A 848 23.82 4.84 -31.89
N GLY A 849 22.71 4.41 -32.50
CA GLY A 849 22.35 2.99 -32.63
C GLY A 849 21.27 2.54 -31.64
N GLN A 850 21.21 1.23 -31.39
CA GLN A 850 20.19 0.65 -30.51
C GLN A 850 20.72 0.40 -29.09
N ALA A 851 19.88 0.63 -28.10
CA ALA A 851 20.15 0.29 -26.70
C ALA A 851 20.19 -1.25 -26.48
N PRO A 852 21.10 -1.78 -25.64
CA PRO A 852 22.13 -1.05 -24.91
C PRO A 852 23.35 -0.75 -25.81
N ASN A 853 23.79 0.48 -25.81
CA ASN A 853 24.96 0.88 -26.59
C ASN A 853 26.05 1.51 -25.69
N PRO A 854 27.16 0.83 -25.43
CA PRO A 854 28.25 1.38 -24.61
C PRO A 854 28.98 2.54 -25.28
N ASP A 855 28.90 2.67 -26.60
CA ASP A 855 29.42 3.82 -27.38
C ASP A 855 28.27 4.69 -27.87
N ASN A 856 27.55 5.27 -26.90
CA ASN A 856 26.42 6.16 -27.18
C ASN A 856 26.89 7.48 -27.79
N THR A 857 27.21 7.48 -29.08
CA THR A 857 27.75 8.62 -29.84
C THR A 857 26.85 8.92 -31.02
N ALA A 858 26.18 10.05 -31.02
CA ALA A 858 25.52 10.60 -32.21
C ALA A 858 26.49 11.44 -33.03
N THR A 859 26.43 11.31 -34.35
CA THR A 859 27.28 12.01 -35.26
C THR A 859 26.46 12.91 -36.18
N ILE A 860 26.86 14.20 -36.28
CA ILE A 860 26.19 15.17 -37.09
C ILE A 860 27.22 15.67 -38.14
N ASN A 861 26.92 15.43 -39.39
CA ASN A 861 27.68 15.96 -40.51
C ASN A 861 26.99 17.24 -40.97
N PHE A 862 27.72 18.34 -40.87
CA PHE A 862 27.28 19.66 -41.30
C PHE A 862 28.15 20.17 -42.41
N LYS A 863 27.59 20.35 -43.63
CA LYS A 863 28.26 20.77 -44.87
C LYS A 863 27.63 22.06 -45.38
N PRO A 864 27.89 23.18 -44.68
CA PRO A 864 27.33 24.46 -45.09
C PRO A 864 28.11 25.06 -46.30
N TYR A 865 27.49 26.04 -46.95
CA TYR A 865 28.16 26.96 -47.85
C TYR A 865 28.09 28.38 -47.31
N PHE A 866 29.26 29.01 -47.12
CA PHE A 866 29.42 30.38 -46.62
C PHE A 866 29.82 31.31 -47.79
N PRO A 867 28.84 31.97 -48.43
CA PRO A 867 29.09 32.73 -49.67
C PRO A 867 29.70 34.09 -49.45
N VAL A 868 29.70 34.65 -48.26
CA VAL A 868 30.12 36.03 -47.96
C VAL A 868 31.43 36.00 -47.19
N ASP A 869 32.40 36.86 -47.65
CA ASP A 869 33.65 37.02 -46.90
C ASP A 869 33.39 37.75 -45.57
N GLY A 870 34.06 37.29 -44.52
CA GLY A 870 33.98 37.91 -43.24
C GLY A 870 33.98 36.93 -42.03
N GLU A 871 33.75 37.44 -40.84
CA GLU A 871 33.73 36.67 -39.61
C GLU A 871 32.37 36.07 -39.39
N TYR A 872 32.33 34.77 -39.19
CA TYR A 872 31.17 33.97 -38.81
C TYR A 872 31.34 33.50 -37.36
N ILE A 873 30.22 33.31 -36.64
CA ILE A 873 30.23 32.72 -35.31
C ILE A 873 29.29 31.52 -35.32
N MET A 874 29.86 30.34 -35.09
CA MET A 874 29.07 29.11 -34.97
C MET A 874 28.83 28.78 -33.50
N THR A 875 27.59 28.48 -33.16
CA THR A 875 27.17 28.02 -31.84
C THR A 875 26.56 26.63 -32.02
N VAL A 876 27.04 25.69 -31.23
CA VAL A 876 26.47 24.34 -31.17
C VAL A 876 26.07 24.08 -29.74
N THR A 877 24.81 23.65 -29.56
CA THR A 877 24.31 23.17 -28.26
C THR A 877 23.92 21.71 -28.39
N GLY A 878 24.34 20.93 -27.42
CA GLY A 878 23.99 19.53 -27.30
C GLY A 878 23.38 19.24 -25.94
N LYS A 879 22.47 18.27 -25.87
CA LYS A 879 21.97 17.70 -24.62
C LYS A 879 21.72 16.21 -24.81
N ASP A 880 21.71 15.46 -23.69
CA ASP A 880 21.27 14.09 -23.69
C ASP A 880 19.74 13.97 -23.55
N LYS A 881 19.21 12.75 -23.45
CA LYS A 881 17.79 12.49 -23.25
C LYS A 881 17.32 12.67 -21.82
N SER A 882 18.25 12.89 -20.89
CA SER A 882 17.99 13.22 -19.48
C SER A 882 18.00 14.73 -19.24
N ASP A 883 18.09 15.52 -20.32
CA ASP A 883 18.20 16.99 -20.36
C ASP A 883 19.49 17.56 -19.76
N ASN A 884 20.53 16.74 -19.54
CA ASN A 884 21.85 17.25 -19.18
C ASN A 884 22.50 17.91 -20.39
N SER A 885 22.96 19.14 -20.24
CA SER A 885 23.60 19.92 -21.33
C SER A 885 25.06 19.55 -21.51
N ALA A 886 25.52 19.53 -22.72
CA ALA A 886 26.93 19.31 -23.08
C ALA A 886 27.79 20.50 -22.65
N GLY A 887 28.28 20.43 -21.39
CA GLY A 887 29.09 21.48 -20.78
C GLY A 887 28.29 22.64 -20.19
N ASN A 888 28.94 23.39 -19.32
CA ASN A 888 28.34 24.58 -18.66
C ASN A 888 28.26 25.80 -19.59
N ILE A 889 29.00 25.78 -20.71
CA ILE A 889 29.08 26.85 -21.70
C ILE A 889 28.86 26.21 -23.08
N GLN A 890 28.04 26.86 -23.89
CA GLN A 890 27.77 26.44 -25.26
C GLN A 890 29.09 26.42 -26.06
N TYR A 891 29.26 25.42 -26.91
CA TYR A 891 30.36 25.44 -27.89
C TYR A 891 30.14 26.64 -28.81
N ARG A 892 31.08 27.58 -28.82
CA ARG A 892 31.01 28.78 -29.62
C ARG A 892 32.39 29.10 -30.18
N VAL A 893 32.50 29.19 -31.51
CA VAL A 893 33.73 29.49 -32.19
C VAL A 893 33.50 30.53 -33.29
N SER A 894 34.38 31.56 -33.37
CA SER A 894 34.39 32.48 -34.49
C SER A 894 35.43 32.01 -35.53
N PHE A 895 35.12 32.15 -36.78
CA PHE A 895 36.04 31.82 -37.87
C PHE A 895 35.87 32.77 -39.04
N GLN A 896 36.90 32.90 -39.85
CA GLN A 896 36.90 33.78 -40.99
C GLN A 896 36.79 32.98 -42.28
N VAL A 897 35.96 33.45 -43.20
CA VAL A 897 35.82 32.88 -44.55
C VAL A 897 36.32 33.91 -45.52
N ILE A 898 37.20 33.48 -46.45
CA ILE A 898 37.69 34.25 -47.53
C ILE A 898 37.55 33.39 -48.81
N ASN A 899 36.58 33.74 -49.63
CA ASN A 899 36.23 32.97 -50.82
C ASN A 899 37.31 33.04 -51.97
N THR A 900 38.10 34.10 -52.00
CA THR A 900 39.15 34.21 -52.99
C THR A 900 40.31 33.27 -52.63
N PRO A 901 40.72 32.36 -53.55
CA PRO A 901 41.85 31.47 -53.28
C PRO A 901 43.18 32.27 -53.25
N MET A 902 43.79 32.29 -52.07
CA MET A 902 45.07 32.97 -51.85
C MET A 902 45.93 32.15 -50.90
N ILE A 903 47.23 32.43 -50.90
CA ILE A 903 48.24 31.91 -49.99
C ILE A 903 48.93 33.04 -49.27
N SER A 904 49.06 32.94 -47.95
CA SER A 904 49.68 34.00 -47.13
C SER A 904 50.55 33.43 -46.02
N ASN A 905 51.26 34.33 -45.33
CA ASN A 905 52.01 34.03 -44.11
C ASN A 905 53.02 32.88 -44.24
N MET A 906 53.64 32.80 -45.46
CA MET A 906 54.57 31.75 -45.74
C MET A 906 55.91 31.99 -45.06
N LEU A 907 56.22 31.13 -44.07
CA LEU A 907 57.48 31.17 -43.34
C LEU A 907 57.95 29.73 -42.99
N ASN A 908 59.23 29.61 -42.70
CA ASN A 908 59.80 28.38 -42.15
C ASN A 908 60.06 28.60 -40.65
N TYR A 909 59.79 27.57 -39.84
CA TYR A 909 60.01 27.62 -38.41
C TYR A 909 60.58 26.30 -37.89
N PRO A 910 61.66 26.33 -37.06
CA PRO A 910 62.44 27.50 -36.65
C PRO A 910 63.26 28.08 -37.82
N ASN A 911 63.63 29.38 -37.75
CA ASN A 911 64.52 30.05 -38.67
C ASN A 911 65.33 31.10 -37.86
N PRO A 912 66.73 30.96 -37.73
CA PRO A 912 67.55 29.88 -38.16
C PRO A 912 67.23 28.51 -37.56
N PHE A 913 67.66 27.43 -38.25
CA PHE A 913 67.49 26.05 -37.77
C PHE A 913 68.83 25.29 -37.88
N THR A 914 68.98 24.33 -36.97
CA THR A 914 70.18 23.50 -36.87
C THR A 914 69.93 22.06 -37.30
N SER A 915 68.80 21.50 -36.95
CA SER A 915 68.41 20.11 -37.24
C SER A 915 67.37 20.02 -38.37
N SER A 916 66.26 20.73 -38.26
CA SER A 916 65.18 20.73 -39.24
C SER A 916 64.26 21.96 -39.09
N THR A 917 63.56 22.30 -40.19
CA THR A 917 62.53 23.37 -40.17
C THR A 917 61.27 22.92 -40.89
N ALA A 918 60.09 23.24 -40.33
CA ALA A 918 58.80 23.04 -40.95
C ALA A 918 58.38 24.31 -41.70
N PHE A 919 57.46 24.19 -42.66
CA PHE A 919 56.87 25.34 -43.33
C PHE A 919 55.52 25.67 -42.81
N VAL A 920 55.28 26.96 -42.59
CA VAL A 920 53.99 27.46 -42.07
C VAL A 920 53.39 28.37 -43.13
N PHE A 921 52.12 28.18 -43.48
CA PHE A 921 51.39 29.01 -44.42
C PHE A 921 49.90 28.98 -44.19
N THR A 922 49.18 29.97 -44.68
CA THR A 922 47.73 30.02 -44.63
C THR A 922 47.15 29.95 -46.03
N LEU A 923 46.21 29.05 -46.26
CA LEU A 923 45.44 28.93 -47.51
C LEU A 923 44.06 29.53 -47.30
N THR A 924 43.55 30.28 -48.31
CA THR A 924 42.18 30.74 -48.38
C THR A 924 41.46 30.16 -49.60
N GLY A 925 40.14 30.38 -49.66
CA GLY A 925 39.34 29.81 -50.77
C GLY A 925 38.55 28.58 -50.30
N ASN A 926 38.00 27.84 -51.24
CA ASN A 926 37.10 26.67 -50.98
C ASN A 926 37.72 25.30 -51.26
N GLU A 927 38.91 25.30 -51.90
CA GLU A 927 39.56 24.06 -52.27
C GLU A 927 41.05 24.15 -52.01
N VAL A 928 41.69 23.08 -51.61
CA VAL A 928 43.13 22.95 -51.49
C VAL A 928 43.73 22.80 -52.85
N PRO A 929 44.78 23.59 -53.21
CA PRO A 929 45.43 23.47 -54.51
C PRO A 929 45.85 22.05 -54.86
N GLN A 930 45.55 21.61 -56.11
CA GLN A 930 45.91 20.26 -56.58
C GLN A 930 47.39 20.07 -56.62
N ASN A 931 48.05 21.09 -57.10
CA ASN A 931 49.51 21.16 -57.19
C ASN A 931 50.03 22.21 -56.21
N LEU A 932 50.68 21.75 -55.17
CA LEU A 932 51.39 22.56 -54.17
C LEU A 932 52.75 21.92 -53.99
N LYS A 933 53.85 22.67 -54.24
CA LYS A 933 55.18 22.24 -53.88
C LYS A 933 56.01 23.37 -53.35
N ILE A 934 57.00 23.05 -52.52
CA ILE A 934 57.97 24.00 -52.00
C ILE A 934 59.33 23.69 -52.66
N GLU A 935 59.85 24.63 -53.36
CA GLU A 935 61.21 24.52 -53.98
C GLU A 935 62.17 25.28 -53.09
N ILE A 936 63.19 24.56 -52.64
CA ILE A 936 64.33 25.14 -51.89
C ILE A 936 65.47 25.26 -52.81
N MET A 937 66.15 26.46 -52.82
CA MET A 937 67.24 26.75 -53.75
C MET A 937 68.39 27.49 -53.05
N THR A 938 69.50 27.46 -53.61
CA THR A 938 70.66 28.29 -53.29
C THR A 938 70.40 29.77 -53.61
N VAL A 939 71.21 30.70 -53.07
CA VAL A 939 71.13 32.14 -53.42
C VAL A 939 71.42 32.44 -54.93
N THR A 940 72.00 31.50 -55.64
CA THR A 940 72.16 31.56 -57.05
C THR A 940 71.04 31.04 -57.94
N GLY A 941 69.95 30.57 -57.30
CA GLY A 941 68.72 30.10 -57.92
C GLY A 941 68.72 28.61 -58.31
N ARG A 942 69.73 27.83 -57.96
CA ARG A 942 69.78 26.38 -58.21
C ARG A 942 68.89 25.68 -57.22
N ILE A 943 67.85 24.91 -57.66
CA ILE A 943 66.97 24.11 -56.83
C ILE A 943 67.79 22.96 -56.21
N VAL A 944 67.75 22.83 -54.88
CA VAL A 944 68.45 21.78 -54.10
C VAL A 944 67.52 20.74 -53.60
N ARG A 945 66.23 21.14 -53.20
CA ARG A 945 65.20 20.23 -52.75
C ARG A 945 63.85 20.70 -53.30
N GLU A 946 63.09 19.80 -53.79
CA GLU A 946 61.65 19.96 -54.14
C GLU A 946 60.82 19.11 -53.18
N ILE A 947 59.90 19.73 -52.51
CA ILE A 947 58.98 19.04 -51.52
C ILE A 947 57.61 19.07 -52.17
N THR A 948 57.09 17.92 -52.52
CA THR A 948 55.76 17.77 -53.15
C THR A 948 54.67 17.84 -52.15
N LYS A 949 53.43 18.03 -52.66
CA LYS A 949 52.21 18.08 -51.77
C LYS A 949 52.09 16.85 -50.90
N ASP A 950 52.36 15.65 -51.48
CA ASP A 950 52.22 14.38 -50.72
C ASP A 950 53.27 14.25 -49.62
N GLU A 951 54.46 14.89 -49.81
CA GLU A 951 55.45 14.91 -48.73
C GLU A 951 55.14 15.93 -47.63
N LEU A 952 54.38 17.00 -47.94
CA LEU A 952 54.09 18.07 -46.99
C LEU A 952 53.14 17.57 -45.82
N GLY A 953 52.41 16.44 -46.00
CA GLY A 953 51.41 15.96 -45.13
C GLY A 953 50.01 16.53 -45.44
N PRO A 954 49.01 16.29 -44.59
CA PRO A 954 47.64 16.79 -44.81
C PRO A 954 47.58 18.32 -44.78
N ILE A 955 47.02 18.89 -45.88
CA ILE A 955 46.90 20.34 -46.09
C ILE A 955 45.40 20.67 -46.12
N HIS A 956 45.02 21.72 -45.40
CA HIS A 956 43.65 22.23 -45.37
C HIS A 956 43.58 23.73 -45.60
N ILE A 957 42.39 24.24 -45.84
CA ILE A 957 42.19 25.68 -45.87
C ILE A 957 42.35 26.23 -44.46
N GLY A 958 43.00 27.34 -44.27
CA GLY A 958 43.45 27.93 -43.04
C GLY A 958 44.94 27.82 -42.80
N ARG A 959 45.34 27.86 -41.55
CA ARG A 959 46.76 27.83 -41.20
C ARG A 959 47.31 26.42 -41.19
N ASN A 960 48.36 26.17 -42.01
CA ASN A 960 49.00 24.90 -42.07
C ASN A 960 50.40 24.96 -41.47
N ILE A 961 50.87 23.90 -40.87
CA ILE A 961 52.23 23.61 -40.46
C ILE A 961 52.55 22.25 -41.06
N THR A 962 53.56 22.16 -41.97
CA THR A 962 53.87 20.91 -42.63
C THR A 962 54.33 19.84 -41.64
N GLU A 963 53.89 18.61 -41.85
CA GLU A 963 54.41 17.46 -41.08
C GLU A 963 55.84 17.18 -41.50
N PHE A 964 56.14 17.36 -42.79
CA PHE A 964 57.49 17.29 -43.31
C PHE A 964 58.34 18.40 -42.72
N LYS A 965 59.46 18.02 -42.18
CA LYS A 965 60.50 18.93 -41.70
C LYS A 965 61.75 18.78 -42.51
N TRP A 966 62.12 19.87 -43.21
CA TRP A 966 63.35 19.87 -43.99
C TRP A 966 64.55 19.90 -43.06
N ASP A 967 65.47 18.94 -43.25
CA ASP A 967 66.62 18.73 -42.41
C ASP A 967 67.92 19.32 -43.01
N GLY A 968 67.81 20.12 -44.09
CA GLY A 968 68.97 20.74 -44.80
C GLY A 968 69.73 19.77 -45.69
N THR A 969 69.07 18.70 -46.22
CA THR A 969 69.57 17.79 -47.22
C THR A 969 69.09 18.18 -48.61
N ASP A 970 69.82 17.81 -49.65
CA ASP A 970 69.39 17.94 -51.05
C ASP A 970 68.39 16.83 -51.45
N GLN A 971 68.01 16.79 -52.69
CA GLN A 971 67.11 15.81 -53.32
C GLN A 971 67.58 14.35 -53.14
N TYR A 972 68.94 14.18 -53.03
CA TYR A 972 69.55 12.87 -52.87
C TYR A 972 70.02 12.51 -51.48
N GLY A 973 69.54 13.33 -50.47
CA GLY A 973 69.84 13.11 -49.03
C GLY A 973 71.23 13.57 -48.61
N GLN A 974 71.98 14.27 -49.49
CA GLN A 974 73.31 14.81 -49.17
C GLN A 974 73.14 16.09 -48.30
N LYS A 975 73.97 16.22 -47.26
CA LYS A 975 73.97 17.40 -46.36
C LYS A 975 74.52 18.64 -47.12
N LEU A 976 73.69 19.70 -47.09
CA LEU A 976 74.02 20.96 -47.63
C LEU A 976 74.89 21.78 -46.66
N ALA A 977 75.71 22.70 -47.18
CA ALA A 977 76.55 23.59 -46.38
C ALA A 977 75.76 24.59 -45.59
N ASN A 978 76.34 25.02 -44.44
CA ASN A 978 75.73 26.10 -43.65
C ASN A 978 75.66 27.39 -44.51
N GLY A 979 74.53 28.12 -44.41
CA GLY A 979 74.34 29.31 -45.21
C GLY A 979 72.87 29.66 -45.40
N ILE A 980 72.68 30.57 -46.34
CA ILE A 980 71.33 31.08 -46.70
C ILE A 980 70.82 30.27 -47.88
N TYR A 981 69.53 29.78 -47.66
CA TYR A 981 68.78 29.18 -48.75
C TYR A 981 67.52 30.00 -48.97
N LEU A 982 67.04 29.98 -50.20
CA LEU A 982 65.75 30.59 -50.57
C LEU A 982 64.72 29.45 -50.76
N TYR A 983 63.50 29.74 -50.48
CA TYR A 983 62.43 28.83 -50.82
C TYR A 983 61.24 29.59 -51.48
N ARG A 984 60.54 28.95 -52.37
CA ARG A 984 59.30 29.45 -52.97
C ARG A 984 58.26 28.41 -52.99
N VAL A 985 57.02 28.87 -52.95
CA VAL A 985 55.87 28.00 -53.10
C VAL A 985 55.36 28.11 -54.49
N VAL A 986 55.17 26.98 -55.12
CA VAL A 986 54.58 26.87 -56.46
C VAL A 986 53.21 26.25 -56.25
N THR A 987 52.16 27.00 -56.56
CA THR A 987 50.79 26.59 -56.40
C THR A 987 50.00 26.73 -57.68
N ASN A 988 49.11 25.80 -57.96
CA ASN A 988 48.22 25.89 -59.09
C ASN A 988 46.84 25.35 -58.70
N LEU A 989 45.81 26.21 -58.83
CA LEU A 989 44.40 25.82 -58.67
C LEU A 989 43.75 26.08 -60.07
N GLN A 990 43.27 25.01 -60.69
CA GLN A 990 42.59 25.06 -61.99
C GLN A 990 43.38 25.88 -63.06
N GLY A 991 44.69 25.76 -63.06
CA GLY A 991 45.59 26.40 -64.07
C GLY A 991 45.97 27.85 -63.71
N LYS A 992 45.57 28.44 -62.68
CA LYS A 992 45.90 29.79 -62.20
C LYS A 992 46.75 29.74 -60.92
N HIS A 993 47.81 30.64 -60.93
CA HIS A 993 48.52 30.86 -59.64
C HIS A 993 47.68 31.56 -58.62
N LEU A 994 47.90 31.19 -57.36
CA LEU A 994 47.15 31.81 -56.20
C LEU A 994 47.76 33.18 -55.91
N ASP A 995 46.89 34.16 -55.69
CA ASP A 995 47.28 35.49 -55.25
C ASP A 995 47.69 35.46 -53.77
N LYS A 996 48.39 36.52 -53.30
CA LYS A 996 48.81 36.66 -51.92
C LYS A 996 47.72 37.38 -51.11
N TYR A 997 47.30 36.78 -50.02
CA TYR A 997 46.44 37.43 -49.03
C TYR A 997 47.30 38.31 -48.14
N LYS A 998 46.81 39.52 -47.80
CA LYS A 998 47.39 40.43 -46.81
C LYS A 998 46.36 40.63 -45.72
N ALA A 999 46.68 40.14 -44.49
CA ALA A 999 45.91 40.50 -43.32
C ALA A 999 46.35 41.87 -42.76
N ASP A 1000 45.42 42.69 -42.30
CA ASP A 1000 45.74 43.95 -41.67
C ASP A 1000 46.62 43.70 -40.42
N GLY A 1001 47.79 44.35 -40.37
CA GLY A 1001 48.75 44.20 -39.28
C GLY A 1001 49.79 43.08 -39.47
N ASP A 1002 49.75 42.30 -40.57
CA ASP A 1002 50.68 41.22 -40.84
C ASP A 1002 52.05 41.74 -41.40
N ASN A 1003 53.08 41.53 -40.58
CA ASN A 1003 54.51 41.91 -40.96
C ASN A 1003 55.29 40.72 -41.54
N THR A 1004 54.69 39.61 -41.86
CA THR A 1004 55.38 38.42 -42.45
C THR A 1004 55.92 38.65 -43.84
N ASP A 1005 55.37 39.61 -44.59
CA ASP A 1005 55.90 40.05 -45.87
C ASP A 1005 57.33 40.54 -45.81
N LYS A 1006 57.88 40.91 -44.70
CA LYS A 1006 59.25 41.26 -44.48
C LYS A 1006 60.23 40.09 -44.80
N TYR A 1007 59.79 38.88 -44.60
CA TYR A 1007 60.55 37.65 -44.71
C TYR A 1007 60.30 36.92 -46.06
N PHE A 1008 59.23 37.30 -46.79
CA PHE A 1008 58.84 36.70 -48.06
C PHE A 1008 58.75 37.75 -49.16
N ASN A 1009 59.92 38.12 -49.75
CA ASN A 1009 59.99 39.19 -50.71
C ASN A 1009 59.98 38.67 -52.15
N LYS A 1010 59.22 39.28 -53.07
CA LYS A 1010 59.08 38.89 -54.50
C LYS A 1010 58.73 37.40 -54.69
N GLY A 1011 58.06 36.73 -53.75
CA GLY A 1011 57.67 35.31 -53.86
C GLY A 1011 58.68 34.32 -53.31
N TYR A 1012 59.78 34.81 -52.71
CA TYR A 1012 60.82 33.98 -52.09
C TYR A 1012 60.91 34.23 -50.57
N GLY A 1013 60.98 33.12 -49.82
CA GLY A 1013 61.31 33.13 -48.40
C GLY A 1013 62.82 32.91 -48.25
N LYS A 1014 63.40 33.45 -47.16
CA LYS A 1014 64.79 33.29 -46.78
C LYS A 1014 64.93 32.50 -45.51
N MET A 1015 65.77 31.47 -45.50
CA MET A 1015 66.04 30.63 -44.31
C MET A 1015 67.53 30.47 -44.07
N TYR A 1016 67.89 30.23 -42.84
CA TYR A 1016 69.25 30.07 -42.40
C TYR A 1016 69.49 28.69 -41.83
N LEU A 1017 70.34 27.92 -42.50
CA LEU A 1017 70.86 26.63 -42.01
C LEU A 1017 72.14 26.86 -41.22
N MET A 1018 72.15 26.47 -39.97
CA MET A 1018 73.23 26.70 -39.02
C MET A 1018 73.45 25.40 -38.20
N ARG A 1019 74.13 24.41 -38.83
CA ARG A 1019 74.45 23.14 -38.17
C ARG A 1019 75.67 23.29 -37.28
#